data_50ae353153e3c3163fbf377fa5ef713a
#
_entry.id   50ae353153e3c3163fbf377fa5ef713a
#
_cell.length_a   1.000
_cell.length_b   1.000
_cell.length_c   1.000
_cell.angle_alpha   90.00
_cell.angle_beta   90.00
_cell.angle_gamma   90.00
#
_symmetry.space_group_name_H-M   'P 1'
#
loop_
_entity.id
_entity.type
_entity.pdbx_description
1 polymer ?
#
loop_
_entity_poly.entity_id
_entity_poly.type
_entity_poly.pdbx_seq_one_letter_code
_entity_poly.pdbx_strand_id
1 'polypeptide(L)'
;MRKIIPLFIFSISFQNVYCQHINEMIIEHIERMSEDNEDENYDYSELIEYYYNITENPININSDNIEALAEFKFLSVFQLESIKKYRRNYGDILFVEELHEVDGMDETTIEIIKPLICFEHNKTYDKFILKEIFKYGKNKVLFEVSQCLNEKEGYKEIDDSLLYEKPNSIYLGSPQKLYLRYNFSYKDKIEAGFVVEKDPGEYLFRKNINDSIRTMLGRHCYSGFDYSSFHFCIYNFGWLKALAIGDYKVSFGQGLTMGNGMSYVARGESLLRKNKKISASKSANEGYYLRGVASTLKYKDWELSVFYSNKHTDANVITYDSLNETPLYISSLQQSGLHRTYNEIMDRKAIRQQLYGLNLSYKISNFNIGYTIHRTDLSAELIPENNIYNTFNFRGKSISNQSVDFYYIMSNIAFYGEIARSDNKGYAGLVGASFQPTGYIDFTILYRNYAKDYQCLYSNAFAAGSKTKNEKGCYFSTAISIAANWKLVNSIDFFQSDFLKNTAHSPSHGYDFDSKLNYSNDITQMFLEYRNKHKMKNTSHADLYQKHLILERNNMIRFHITYQIGKSIIFKNRVEYHLNYQEDEEYNSFMIYHDIIYNSPNNNYNFAFRYELFNAEKGSIYSYENDVLYAFSAGGLSGEGIRTYLVGKIKLKERLQLSAKIGMTFYNDRNQIGSGLETIENDKRADGKLQIIWSF
;
A
#
# COMPACT_ATOMS: atom_id res chain seq x y z
N MET A 1 -21.86 69.87 -0.94
CA MET A 1 -21.72 68.68 -1.77
C MET A 1 -20.35 68.07 -1.51
N ARG A 2 -20.27 67.07 -0.62
CA ARG A 2 -19.04 66.31 -0.39
C ARG A 2 -19.19 64.99 -1.14
N LYS A 3 -18.31 64.77 -2.14
CA LYS A 3 -18.24 63.52 -2.88
C LYS A 3 -17.49 62.50 -2.05
N ILE A 4 -18.18 61.41 -1.67
CA ILE A 4 -17.61 60.22 -1.04
C ILE A 4 -17.11 59.33 -2.19
N ILE A 5 -15.80 59.10 -2.26
CA ILE A 5 -15.16 58.13 -3.13
C ILE A 5 -15.19 56.80 -2.39
N PRO A 6 -15.81 55.72 -2.92
CA PRO A 6 -15.69 54.41 -2.27
C PRO A 6 -14.29 53.84 -2.56
N LEU A 7 -13.54 53.61 -1.50
CA LEU A 7 -12.27 52.88 -1.52
C LEU A 7 -12.58 51.40 -1.75
N PHE A 8 -12.40 50.93 -2.99
CA PHE A 8 -12.39 49.49 -3.26
C PHE A 8 -11.11 48.87 -2.65
N ILE A 9 -11.23 48.25 -1.49
CA ILE A 9 -10.18 47.40 -0.94
C ILE A 9 -10.22 46.12 -1.76
N PHE A 10 -9.29 45.98 -2.71
CA PHE A 10 -8.95 44.71 -3.32
C PHE A 10 -8.29 43.84 -2.23
N SER A 11 -9.05 42.98 -1.59
CA SER A 11 -8.49 41.90 -0.82
C SER A 11 -7.85 40.92 -1.80
N ILE A 12 -6.55 41.06 -2.04
CA ILE A 12 -5.73 40.04 -2.65
C ILE A 12 -5.68 38.92 -1.63
N SER A 13 -6.54 37.93 -1.80
CA SER A 13 -6.40 36.65 -1.12
C SER A 13 -5.07 36.07 -1.60
N PHE A 14 -4.04 36.19 -0.77
CA PHE A 14 -2.85 35.35 -0.88
C PHE A 14 -3.32 33.91 -0.63
N GLN A 15 -3.69 33.20 -1.68
CA GLN A 15 -3.68 31.76 -1.64
C GLN A 15 -2.23 31.36 -1.37
N ASN A 16 -1.97 30.92 -0.15
CA ASN A 16 -0.74 30.26 0.19
C ASN A 16 -0.62 29.05 -0.73
N VAL A 17 0.19 29.15 -1.76
CA VAL A 17 0.56 28.03 -2.62
C VAL A 17 1.45 27.15 -1.78
N TYR A 18 0.83 26.24 -1.04
CA TYR A 18 1.57 25.20 -0.34
C TYR A 18 2.31 24.37 -1.37
N CYS A 19 3.60 24.20 -1.14
CA CYS A 19 4.46 23.32 -1.91
C CYS A 19 3.83 21.92 -1.92
N GLN A 20 3.70 21.31 -3.11
CA GLN A 20 3.19 19.93 -3.29
C GLN A 20 4.20 18.90 -2.76
N HIS A 21 4.60 19.02 -1.50
CA HIS A 21 5.38 18.02 -0.80
C HIS A 21 4.42 17.20 0.05
N ILE A 22 4.38 15.89 -0.18
CA ILE A 22 3.80 14.98 0.81
C ILE A 22 4.59 15.19 2.10
N ASN A 23 3.87 15.32 3.21
CA ASN A 23 4.47 15.40 4.53
C ASN A 23 5.41 14.21 4.74
N GLU A 24 6.63 14.46 5.22
CA GLU A 24 7.64 13.43 5.50
C GLU A 24 7.09 12.29 6.36
N MET A 25 6.22 12.60 7.32
CA MET A 25 5.61 11.60 8.18
C MET A 25 4.72 10.61 7.41
N ILE A 26 4.09 11.06 6.32
CA ILE A 26 3.31 10.18 5.42
C ILE A 26 4.25 9.27 4.64
N ILE A 27 5.31 9.83 4.07
CA ILE A 27 6.32 9.07 3.32
C ILE A 27 6.93 8.00 4.22
N GLU A 28 7.33 8.38 5.40
CA GLU A 28 7.90 7.47 6.39
C GLU A 28 6.94 6.36 6.80
N HIS A 29 5.66 6.69 6.98
CA HIS A 29 4.65 5.69 7.28
C HIS A 29 4.56 4.63 6.17
N ILE A 30 4.57 5.04 4.90
CA ILE A 30 4.54 4.14 3.75
C ILE A 30 5.84 3.33 3.66
N GLU A 31 7.00 3.96 3.91
CA GLU A 31 8.30 3.29 3.96
C GLU A 31 8.31 2.16 4.98
N ARG A 32 7.84 2.40 6.21
CA ARG A 32 7.72 1.38 7.25
C ARG A 32 6.80 0.23 6.85
N MET A 33 5.69 0.55 6.18
CA MET A 33 4.80 -0.49 5.65
C MET A 33 5.50 -1.36 4.62
N SER A 34 6.42 -0.80 3.82
CA SER A 34 7.19 -1.55 2.83
C SER A 34 8.29 -2.40 3.46
N GLU A 35 8.95 -1.90 4.51
CA GLU A 35 10.00 -2.64 5.24
C GLU A 35 9.46 -3.89 5.95
N ASP A 36 8.22 -3.84 6.43
CA ASP A 36 7.60 -4.95 7.19
C ASP A 36 6.80 -5.91 6.32
N ASN A 37 6.57 -5.56 5.06
CA ASN A 37 5.83 -6.42 4.15
C ASN A 37 6.73 -7.52 3.61
N GLU A 38 6.36 -8.78 3.86
CA GLU A 38 7.04 -9.96 3.30
C GLU A 38 6.78 -10.12 1.78
N ASP A 39 5.83 -9.39 1.20
CA ASP A 39 5.55 -9.37 -0.23
C ASP A 39 6.31 -8.21 -0.90
N GLU A 40 7.51 -8.51 -1.39
CA GLU A 40 8.39 -7.56 -2.08
C GLU A 40 7.77 -6.96 -3.36
N ASN A 41 6.73 -7.60 -3.92
CA ASN A 41 6.06 -7.17 -5.14
C ASN A 41 4.82 -6.30 -4.87
N TYR A 42 4.53 -5.97 -3.61
CA TYR A 42 3.38 -5.11 -3.30
C TYR A 42 3.60 -3.68 -3.82
N ASP A 43 2.67 -3.19 -4.65
CA ASP A 43 2.73 -1.84 -5.22
C ASP A 43 2.13 -0.79 -4.27
N TYR A 44 2.98 0.05 -3.69
CA TYR A 44 2.60 1.18 -2.82
C TYR A 44 2.23 2.45 -3.60
N SER A 45 2.36 2.45 -4.92
CA SER A 45 2.10 3.63 -5.77
C SER A 45 0.68 4.15 -5.62
N GLU A 46 -0.30 3.26 -5.43
CA GLU A 46 -1.70 3.65 -5.21
C GLU A 46 -1.89 4.44 -3.92
N LEU A 47 -1.16 4.09 -2.85
CA LEU A 47 -1.22 4.83 -1.59
C LEU A 47 -0.57 6.20 -1.72
N ILE A 48 0.60 6.28 -2.33
CA ILE A 48 1.27 7.54 -2.63
C ILE A 48 0.36 8.45 -3.45
N GLU A 49 -0.27 7.90 -4.50
CA GLU A 49 -1.21 8.65 -5.31
C GLU A 49 -2.43 9.14 -4.53
N TYR A 50 -2.97 8.30 -3.65
CA TYR A 50 -4.08 8.67 -2.79
C TYR A 50 -3.75 9.91 -1.95
N TYR A 51 -2.58 9.95 -1.32
CA TYR A 51 -2.13 11.11 -0.56
C TYR A 51 -1.89 12.33 -1.44
N TYR A 52 -1.26 12.19 -2.61
CA TYR A 52 -1.09 13.31 -3.55
C TYR A 52 -2.44 13.87 -4.03
N ASN A 53 -3.39 13.01 -4.36
CA ASN A 53 -4.70 13.43 -4.81
C ASN A 53 -5.46 14.22 -3.74
N ILE A 54 -5.26 13.91 -2.45
CA ILE A 54 -5.87 14.64 -1.36
C ILE A 54 -5.17 15.98 -1.14
N THR A 55 -3.85 16.07 -1.25
CA THR A 55 -3.18 17.37 -1.19
C THR A 55 -3.58 18.29 -2.35
N GLU A 56 -3.88 17.74 -3.54
CA GLU A 56 -4.42 18.49 -4.68
C GLU A 56 -5.91 18.86 -4.54
N ASN A 57 -6.68 18.07 -3.80
CA ASN A 57 -8.12 18.25 -3.56
C ASN A 57 -8.41 17.98 -2.07
N PRO A 58 -8.07 18.93 -1.18
CA PRO A 58 -8.21 18.75 0.25
C PRO A 58 -9.65 18.39 0.66
N ILE A 59 -9.76 17.55 1.68
CA ILE A 59 -11.06 17.10 2.21
C ILE A 59 -11.69 18.26 2.98
N ASN A 60 -12.91 18.63 2.61
CA ASN A 60 -13.65 19.63 3.38
C ASN A 60 -14.05 19.07 4.75
N ILE A 61 -13.44 19.62 5.81
CA ILE A 61 -13.67 19.20 7.20
C ILE A 61 -15.12 19.43 7.64
N ASN A 62 -15.86 20.33 6.96
CA ASN A 62 -17.26 20.62 7.21
C ASN A 62 -18.22 19.74 6.41
N SER A 63 -17.73 18.87 5.55
CA SER A 63 -18.57 17.97 4.76
C SER A 63 -18.98 16.72 5.55
N ASP A 64 -19.98 16.01 5.06
CA ASP A 64 -20.34 14.67 5.55
C ASP A 64 -19.30 13.62 5.18
N ASN A 65 -18.38 13.94 4.26
CA ASN A 65 -17.27 13.08 3.83
C ASN A 65 -16.05 13.14 4.76
N ILE A 66 -16.16 13.78 5.92
CA ILE A 66 -15.08 13.84 6.93
C ILE A 66 -14.60 12.42 7.34
N GLU A 67 -15.43 11.41 7.15
CA GLU A 67 -15.06 10.02 7.39
C GLU A 67 -13.91 9.55 6.46
N ALA A 68 -13.67 10.23 5.33
CA ALA A 68 -12.50 9.98 4.50
C ALA A 68 -11.18 10.33 5.24
N LEU A 69 -11.20 11.26 6.20
CA LEU A 69 -10.04 11.52 7.07
C LEU A 69 -9.72 10.32 7.99
N ALA A 70 -10.68 9.42 8.22
CA ALA A 70 -10.44 8.20 8.99
C ALA A 70 -9.58 7.16 8.24
N GLU A 71 -9.47 7.29 6.93
CA GLU A 71 -8.55 6.47 6.12
C GLU A 71 -7.09 6.85 6.42
N PHE A 72 -6.87 8.08 6.90
CA PHE A 72 -5.59 8.53 7.42
C PHE A 72 -5.43 8.04 8.85
N LYS A 73 -4.49 7.19 9.09
CA LYS A 73 -4.19 6.64 10.41
C LYS A 73 -3.62 7.67 11.39
N PHE A 74 -3.34 8.89 10.90
CA PHE A 74 -2.85 10.00 11.70
C PHE A 74 -3.93 10.60 12.62
N LEU A 75 -5.22 10.37 12.32
CA LEU A 75 -6.33 10.78 13.18
C LEU A 75 -6.89 9.59 13.93
N SER A 76 -6.90 9.68 15.23
CA SER A 76 -7.63 8.72 16.07
C SER A 76 -9.13 8.81 15.81
N VAL A 77 -9.85 7.74 16.12
CA VAL A 77 -11.32 7.74 16.05
C VAL A 77 -11.92 8.79 16.96
N PHE A 78 -11.30 8.98 18.11
CA PHE A 78 -11.71 9.99 19.09
C PHE A 78 -11.59 11.40 18.50
N GLN A 79 -10.46 11.74 17.87
CA GLN A 79 -10.26 13.05 17.24
C GLN A 79 -11.30 13.32 16.15
N LEU A 80 -11.62 12.34 15.31
CA LEU A 80 -12.67 12.45 14.29
C LEU A 80 -14.06 12.70 14.90
N GLU A 81 -14.41 11.98 15.96
CA GLU A 81 -15.70 12.21 16.65
C GLU A 81 -15.71 13.54 17.41
N SER A 82 -14.57 13.98 17.92
CA SER A 82 -14.41 15.30 18.55
C SER A 82 -14.61 16.43 17.53
N ILE A 83 -14.08 16.30 16.30
CA ILE A 83 -14.37 17.25 15.22
C ILE A 83 -15.87 17.28 14.91
N LYS A 84 -16.54 16.13 14.80
CA LYS A 84 -17.99 16.06 14.57
C LYS A 84 -18.80 16.65 15.73
N LYS A 85 -18.36 16.42 16.97
CA LYS A 85 -18.96 17.00 18.18
C LYS A 85 -18.80 18.51 18.22
N TYR A 86 -17.60 19.02 17.91
CA TYR A 86 -17.31 20.45 17.81
C TYR A 86 -18.25 21.13 16.80
N ARG A 87 -18.33 20.57 15.57
CA ARG A 87 -19.23 21.09 14.53
C ARG A 87 -20.71 21.10 14.92
N ARG A 88 -21.18 20.08 15.67
CA ARG A 88 -22.56 20.04 16.17
C ARG A 88 -22.86 21.13 17.22
N ASN A 89 -21.84 21.46 18.01
CA ASN A 89 -22.00 22.39 19.13
C ASN A 89 -21.75 23.85 18.71
N TYR A 90 -20.79 24.10 17.84
CA TYR A 90 -20.28 25.43 17.50
C TYR A 90 -20.48 25.82 16.04
N GLY A 91 -20.85 24.91 15.18
CA GLY A 91 -21.01 25.13 13.73
C GLY A 91 -19.79 24.70 12.90
N ASP A 92 -19.74 25.20 11.65
CA ASP A 92 -18.64 24.90 10.73
C ASP A 92 -17.32 25.49 11.25
N ILE A 93 -16.23 24.71 11.11
CA ILE A 93 -14.86 25.14 11.38
C ILE A 93 -14.40 26.03 10.22
N LEU A 94 -13.91 27.23 10.52
CA LEU A 94 -13.61 28.26 9.50
C LEU A 94 -12.13 28.33 9.15
N PHE A 95 -11.24 27.98 10.08
CA PHE A 95 -9.79 28.07 9.90
C PHE A 95 -9.05 27.02 10.76
N VAL A 96 -7.79 26.78 10.46
CA VAL A 96 -7.01 25.70 11.07
C VAL A 96 -6.78 25.89 12.57
N GLU A 97 -6.68 27.13 13.04
CA GLU A 97 -6.43 27.47 14.45
C GLU A 97 -7.59 27.02 15.36
N GLU A 98 -8.83 26.92 14.85
CA GLU A 98 -9.96 26.39 15.61
C GLU A 98 -9.80 24.90 15.97
N LEU A 99 -8.95 24.16 15.25
CA LEU A 99 -8.68 22.76 15.57
C LEU A 99 -8.01 22.55 16.91
N HIS A 100 -7.32 23.58 17.46
CA HIS A 100 -6.76 23.54 18.81
C HIS A 100 -7.83 23.48 19.90
N GLU A 101 -9.05 23.94 19.61
CA GLU A 101 -10.20 23.90 20.53
C GLU A 101 -10.97 22.56 20.46
N VAL A 102 -10.58 21.68 19.51
CA VAL A 102 -11.18 20.36 19.36
C VAL A 102 -10.53 19.37 20.33
N ASP A 103 -11.35 18.71 21.14
CA ASP A 103 -10.90 17.75 22.14
C ASP A 103 -9.94 16.71 21.49
N GLY A 104 -8.71 16.60 22.02
CA GLY A 104 -7.74 15.58 21.62
C GLY A 104 -6.90 15.90 20.39
N MET A 105 -7.00 17.12 19.86
CA MET A 105 -6.12 17.57 18.78
C MET A 105 -4.82 18.14 19.35
N ASP A 106 -3.68 17.59 18.94
CA ASP A 106 -2.35 18.11 19.27
C ASP A 106 -1.74 18.84 18.06
N GLU A 107 -0.74 19.68 18.29
CA GLU A 107 -0.04 20.47 17.28
C GLU A 107 0.51 19.58 16.15
N THR A 108 1.15 18.46 16.52
CA THR A 108 1.73 17.51 15.56
C THR A 108 0.65 16.94 14.63
N THR A 109 -0.50 16.56 15.18
CA THR A 109 -1.63 16.04 14.40
C THR A 109 -2.20 17.10 13.46
N ILE A 110 -2.36 18.34 13.96
CA ILE A 110 -2.84 19.47 13.16
C ILE A 110 -1.91 19.75 11.98
N GLU A 111 -0.60 19.81 12.19
CA GLU A 111 0.39 20.03 11.12
C GLU A 111 0.38 18.90 10.08
N ILE A 112 0.15 17.64 10.47
CA ILE A 112 0.04 16.52 9.54
C ILE A 112 -1.21 16.64 8.66
N ILE A 113 -2.37 16.98 9.24
CA ILE A 113 -3.63 17.03 8.49
C ILE A 113 -3.87 18.33 7.74
N LYS A 114 -3.22 19.42 8.14
CA LYS A 114 -3.36 20.76 7.54
C LYS A 114 -3.30 20.78 6.02
N PRO A 115 -2.34 20.11 5.34
CA PRO A 115 -2.29 20.05 3.87
C PRO A 115 -3.39 19.17 3.26
N LEU A 116 -4.11 18.38 4.05
CA LEU A 116 -5.10 17.39 3.62
C LEU A 116 -6.54 17.89 3.76
N ILE A 117 -6.75 19.05 4.39
CA ILE A 117 -8.08 19.58 4.72
C ILE A 117 -8.32 20.97 4.13
N CYS A 118 -9.60 21.30 3.91
CA CYS A 118 -10.05 22.65 3.60
C CYS A 118 -11.32 23.01 4.39
N PHE A 119 -11.63 24.31 4.45
CA PHE A 119 -12.68 24.87 5.30
C PHE A 119 -13.78 25.54 4.46
N GLU A 120 -14.42 24.77 3.57
CA GLU A 120 -15.52 25.28 2.78
C GLU A 120 -16.86 25.08 3.49
N HIS A 121 -17.82 25.99 3.28
CA HIS A 121 -19.19 25.78 3.74
C HIS A 121 -19.82 24.60 3.00
N ASN A 122 -20.53 23.75 3.76
CA ASN A 122 -21.19 22.57 3.20
C ASN A 122 -22.33 22.96 2.24
N LYS A 123 -22.03 23.00 0.94
CA LYS A 123 -23.06 23.18 -0.10
C LYS A 123 -23.54 21.80 -0.54
N THR A 124 -24.70 21.40 -0.06
CA THR A 124 -25.40 20.19 -0.56
C THR A 124 -25.82 20.37 -2.00
N TYR A 125 -25.06 19.82 -2.93
CA TYR A 125 -25.43 19.74 -4.34
C TYR A 125 -26.07 18.38 -4.63
N ASP A 126 -27.38 18.27 -4.47
CA ASP A 126 -28.13 17.04 -4.66
C ASP A 126 -28.61 16.78 -6.10
N LYS A 127 -28.27 17.64 -7.06
CA LYS A 127 -28.69 17.44 -8.43
C LYS A 127 -27.59 16.92 -9.33
N PHE A 128 -27.81 15.75 -9.89
CA PHE A 128 -26.96 15.12 -10.90
C PHE A 128 -27.22 15.78 -12.24
N ILE A 129 -26.37 16.70 -12.67
CA ILE A 129 -26.49 17.37 -13.97
C ILE A 129 -25.37 16.86 -14.86
N LEU A 130 -25.70 15.96 -15.79
CA LEU A 130 -24.74 15.35 -16.74
C LEU A 130 -23.86 16.42 -17.44
N LYS A 131 -24.44 17.55 -17.83
CA LYS A 131 -23.71 18.64 -18.48
C LYS A 131 -22.59 19.21 -17.59
N GLU A 132 -22.82 19.28 -16.28
CA GLU A 132 -21.80 19.75 -15.32
C GLU A 132 -20.67 18.75 -15.13
N ILE A 133 -20.97 17.44 -15.17
CA ILE A 133 -19.97 16.38 -15.06
C ILE A 133 -18.93 16.50 -16.17
N PHE A 134 -19.38 16.63 -17.43
CA PHE A 134 -18.48 16.79 -18.56
C PHE A 134 -17.78 18.16 -18.59
N LYS A 135 -18.42 19.21 -18.07
CA LYS A 135 -17.85 20.56 -18.08
C LYS A 135 -16.79 20.76 -16.99
N TYR A 136 -16.99 20.19 -15.82
CA TYR A 136 -16.15 20.40 -14.63
C TYR A 136 -15.41 19.13 -14.19
N GLY A 137 -15.56 18.04 -14.94
CA GLY A 137 -14.79 16.83 -14.73
C GLY A 137 -13.32 17.06 -15.01
N LYS A 138 -12.46 16.51 -14.15
CA LYS A 138 -11.01 16.55 -14.29
C LYS A 138 -10.54 15.30 -15.02
N ASN A 139 -9.78 15.46 -16.07
CA ASN A 139 -9.17 14.39 -16.85
C ASN A 139 -7.67 14.39 -16.61
N LYS A 140 -7.08 13.22 -16.37
CA LYS A 140 -5.64 13.06 -16.19
C LYS A 140 -5.15 11.82 -16.95
N VAL A 141 -4.18 12.01 -17.83
CA VAL A 141 -3.46 10.94 -18.52
C VAL A 141 -2.04 10.89 -17.97
N LEU A 142 -1.58 9.73 -17.57
CA LEU A 142 -0.22 9.47 -17.14
C LEU A 142 0.40 8.41 -18.05
N PHE A 143 1.56 8.70 -18.60
CA PHE A 143 2.38 7.74 -19.33
C PHE A 143 3.76 7.67 -18.69
N GLU A 144 4.24 6.46 -18.44
CA GLU A 144 5.54 6.22 -17.82
C GLU A 144 6.29 5.11 -18.55
N VAL A 145 7.59 5.33 -18.69
CA VAL A 145 8.54 4.34 -19.19
C VAL A 145 9.68 4.24 -18.18
N SER A 146 10.02 3.01 -17.77
CA SER A 146 11.18 2.76 -16.92
C SER A 146 11.95 1.56 -17.39
N GLN A 147 13.26 1.55 -17.12
CA GLN A 147 14.16 0.48 -17.56
C GLN A 147 15.41 0.44 -16.67
N CYS A 148 15.89 -0.77 -16.37
CA CYS A 148 17.28 -0.99 -15.99
C CYS A 148 18.16 -0.82 -17.24
N LEU A 149 19.16 0.07 -17.17
CA LEU A 149 20.00 0.42 -18.32
C LEU A 149 21.13 -0.59 -18.58
N ASN A 150 21.41 -1.45 -17.60
CA ASN A 150 22.33 -2.56 -17.77
C ASN A 150 21.65 -3.76 -18.45
N GLU A 151 22.37 -4.46 -19.27
CA GLU A 151 21.90 -5.71 -19.84
C GLU A 151 21.87 -6.81 -18.76
N LYS A 152 20.71 -7.46 -18.61
CA LYS A 152 20.52 -8.60 -17.72
C LYS A 152 20.67 -9.90 -18.50
N GLU A 153 21.06 -10.99 -17.81
CA GLU A 153 21.26 -12.32 -18.40
C GLU A 153 20.04 -12.78 -19.22
N GLY A 154 18.83 -12.52 -18.72
CA GLY A 154 17.59 -12.94 -19.40
C GLY A 154 17.31 -12.26 -20.75
N TYR A 155 18.07 -11.22 -21.13
CA TYR A 155 17.94 -10.56 -22.45
C TYR A 155 19.02 -10.97 -23.45
N LYS A 156 19.98 -11.79 -23.03
CA LYS A 156 21.03 -12.31 -23.96
C LYS A 156 20.44 -13.30 -24.95
N GLU A 157 20.96 -13.28 -26.16
CA GLU A 157 20.56 -14.23 -27.18
C GLU A 157 21.06 -15.65 -26.84
N ILE A 158 20.23 -16.64 -27.07
CA ILE A 158 20.51 -18.08 -26.85
C ILE A 158 20.14 -18.84 -28.10
N ASP A 159 20.90 -19.88 -28.41
CA ASP A 159 20.65 -20.76 -29.55
C ASP A 159 19.27 -21.44 -29.49
N ASP A 160 18.55 -21.52 -30.60
CA ASP A 160 17.23 -22.11 -30.70
C ASP A 160 17.14 -23.55 -30.16
N SER A 161 18.21 -24.34 -30.31
CA SER A 161 18.29 -25.69 -29.77
C SER A 161 18.23 -25.73 -28.26
N LEU A 162 18.91 -24.78 -27.59
CA LEU A 162 18.88 -24.64 -26.13
C LEU A 162 17.53 -24.10 -25.61
N LEU A 163 16.84 -23.27 -26.40
CA LEU A 163 15.53 -22.79 -26.07
C LEU A 163 14.48 -23.91 -26.01
N TYR A 164 14.56 -24.93 -26.86
CA TYR A 164 13.67 -26.08 -26.75
C TYR A 164 13.92 -26.91 -25.50
N GLU A 165 15.17 -27.02 -25.05
CA GLU A 165 15.50 -27.76 -23.83
C GLU A 165 15.21 -26.94 -22.54
N LYS A 166 15.43 -25.63 -22.60
CA LYS A 166 15.32 -24.72 -21.46
C LYS A 166 14.52 -23.46 -21.81
N PRO A 167 13.20 -23.58 -22.04
CA PRO A 167 12.39 -22.46 -22.53
C PRO A 167 12.24 -21.27 -21.52
N ASN A 168 12.61 -21.48 -20.26
CA ASN A 168 12.60 -20.43 -19.22
C ASN A 168 13.94 -19.72 -19.05
N SER A 169 14.91 -19.92 -19.94
CA SER A 169 16.25 -19.32 -19.82
C SER A 169 16.36 -17.92 -20.40
N ILE A 170 15.30 -17.37 -20.95
CA ILE A 170 15.26 -16.00 -21.51
C ILE A 170 13.95 -15.29 -21.15
N TYR A 171 13.98 -13.97 -21.20
CA TYR A 171 12.79 -13.13 -21.27
C TYR A 171 12.28 -13.03 -22.70
N LEU A 172 10.96 -13.11 -22.87
CA LEU A 172 10.33 -13.17 -24.19
C LEU A 172 10.05 -11.80 -24.80
N GLY A 173 10.27 -10.74 -24.03
CA GLY A 173 10.00 -9.37 -24.45
C GLY A 173 11.11 -8.38 -24.10
N SER A 174 10.80 -7.12 -24.27
CA SER A 174 11.77 -6.02 -24.14
C SER A 174 11.98 -5.58 -22.68
N PRO A 175 13.14 -4.98 -22.32
CA PRO A 175 13.47 -4.59 -20.95
C PRO A 175 12.71 -3.36 -20.43
N GLN A 176 11.94 -2.66 -21.27
CA GLN A 176 11.16 -1.50 -20.85
C GLN A 176 9.89 -1.94 -20.11
N LYS A 177 9.63 -1.32 -18.94
CA LYS A 177 8.30 -1.24 -18.35
C LYS A 177 7.54 -0.10 -19.02
N LEU A 178 6.29 -0.35 -19.39
CA LEU A 178 5.38 0.66 -19.97
C LEU A 178 4.12 0.72 -19.11
N TYR A 179 3.75 1.91 -18.72
CA TYR A 179 2.56 2.14 -17.92
C TYR A 179 1.77 3.31 -18.49
N LEU A 180 0.48 3.09 -18.74
CA LEU A 180 -0.45 4.13 -19.20
C LEU A 180 -1.70 4.08 -18.36
N ARG A 181 -2.10 5.24 -17.81
CA ARG A 181 -3.30 5.39 -17.03
C ARG A 181 -4.08 6.61 -17.45
N TYR A 182 -5.39 6.46 -17.53
CA TYR A 182 -6.35 7.53 -17.66
C TYR A 182 -7.28 7.54 -16.46
N ASN A 183 -7.44 8.69 -15.84
CA ASN A 183 -8.38 8.93 -14.76
C ASN A 183 -9.28 10.10 -15.08
N PHE A 184 -10.57 9.90 -14.89
CA PHE A 184 -11.62 10.91 -14.87
C PHE A 184 -12.16 11.03 -13.46
N SER A 185 -12.33 12.25 -12.95
CA SER A 185 -12.97 12.49 -11.66
C SER A 185 -13.88 13.71 -11.71
N TYR A 186 -15.02 13.61 -11.04
CA TYR A 186 -15.94 14.73 -10.88
C TYR A 186 -16.34 14.84 -9.41
N LYS A 187 -15.77 15.86 -8.73
CA LYS A 187 -15.91 16.02 -7.28
C LYS A 187 -15.60 14.69 -6.58
N ASP A 188 -16.20 14.42 -5.43
CA ASP A 188 -16.11 13.13 -4.73
C ASP A 188 -17.20 12.14 -5.16
N LYS A 189 -17.85 12.37 -6.31
CA LYS A 189 -19.06 11.64 -6.70
C LYS A 189 -18.86 10.64 -7.82
N ILE A 190 -17.95 10.92 -8.77
CA ILE A 190 -17.73 10.04 -9.92
C ILE A 190 -16.24 9.87 -10.14
N GLU A 191 -15.85 8.64 -10.32
CA GLU A 191 -14.51 8.24 -10.74
C GLU A 191 -14.62 7.21 -11.86
N ALA A 192 -13.84 7.39 -12.91
CA ALA A 192 -13.72 6.43 -14.00
C ALA A 192 -12.29 6.42 -14.53
N GLY A 193 -11.83 5.30 -15.01
CA GLY A 193 -10.50 5.23 -15.58
C GLY A 193 -10.13 3.87 -16.12
N PHE A 194 -8.97 3.82 -16.74
CA PHE A 194 -8.33 2.58 -17.15
C PHE A 194 -6.83 2.64 -16.92
N VAL A 195 -6.25 1.48 -16.72
CA VAL A 195 -4.82 1.25 -16.57
C VAL A 195 -4.40 0.15 -17.52
N VAL A 196 -3.28 0.33 -18.19
CA VAL A 196 -2.62 -0.74 -18.94
C VAL A 196 -1.13 -0.73 -18.60
N GLU A 197 -0.55 -1.92 -18.44
CA GLU A 197 0.83 -2.12 -18.05
C GLU A 197 1.47 -3.24 -18.87
N LYS A 198 2.77 -3.10 -19.05
CA LYS A 198 3.67 -4.12 -19.56
C LYS A 198 4.92 -4.11 -18.69
N ASP A 199 5.22 -5.21 -18.04
CA ASP A 199 6.41 -5.34 -17.21
C ASP A 199 7.70 -5.58 -18.01
N PRO A 200 8.90 -5.32 -17.44
CA PRO A 200 10.18 -5.65 -18.06
C PRO A 200 10.26 -7.15 -18.36
N GLY A 201 10.62 -7.51 -19.58
CA GLY A 201 10.69 -8.90 -20.01
C GLY A 201 9.45 -9.45 -20.69
N GLU A 202 8.34 -8.72 -20.66
CA GLU A 202 7.12 -9.09 -21.38
C GLU A 202 7.12 -8.55 -22.80
N TYR A 203 6.37 -9.20 -23.69
CA TYR A 203 6.21 -8.78 -25.08
C TYR A 203 4.85 -8.10 -25.31
N LEU A 204 4.82 -7.10 -26.19
CA LEU A 204 3.57 -6.45 -26.61
C LEU A 204 2.91 -7.12 -27.80
N PHE A 205 3.69 -7.67 -28.72
CA PHE A 205 3.18 -8.22 -29.96
C PHE A 205 3.72 -9.63 -30.17
N ARG A 206 2.85 -10.58 -30.47
CA ARG A 206 3.16 -11.98 -30.74
C ARG A 206 4.32 -12.17 -31.74
N LYS A 207 4.44 -11.27 -32.73
CA LYS A 207 5.52 -11.31 -33.74
C LYS A 207 6.92 -11.04 -33.17
N ASN A 208 7.02 -10.50 -31.97
CA ASN A 208 8.30 -10.16 -31.34
C ASN A 208 8.89 -11.35 -30.56
N ILE A 209 8.15 -12.46 -30.44
CA ILE A 209 8.62 -13.69 -29.79
C ILE A 209 9.36 -14.52 -30.81
N ASN A 210 10.43 -15.16 -30.37
CA ASN A 210 11.15 -16.19 -31.18
C ASN A 210 10.16 -17.24 -31.69
N ASP A 211 10.33 -17.66 -32.96
CA ASP A 211 9.41 -18.58 -33.65
C ASP A 211 9.30 -19.93 -32.95
N SER A 212 10.40 -20.45 -32.39
CA SER A 212 10.45 -21.72 -31.66
C SER A 212 9.57 -21.65 -30.41
N ILE A 213 9.75 -20.62 -29.58
CA ILE A 213 8.93 -20.38 -28.35
C ILE A 213 7.47 -20.10 -28.73
N ARG A 214 7.24 -19.33 -29.79
CA ARG A 214 5.88 -19.01 -30.25
C ARG A 214 5.11 -20.29 -30.65
N THR A 215 5.81 -21.24 -31.25
CA THR A 215 5.24 -22.54 -31.64
C THR A 215 4.90 -23.36 -30.39
N MET A 216 5.78 -23.38 -29.38
CA MET A 216 5.59 -24.08 -28.12
C MET A 216 4.40 -23.47 -27.29
N LEU A 217 4.30 -22.13 -27.23
CA LEU A 217 3.23 -21.45 -26.53
C LEU A 217 1.87 -21.60 -27.21
N GLY A 218 1.83 -21.74 -28.55
CA GLY A 218 0.60 -21.96 -29.32
C GLY A 218 -0.48 -20.92 -29.03
N ARG A 219 -1.59 -21.37 -28.44
CA ARG A 219 -2.75 -20.53 -28.09
C ARG A 219 -2.54 -19.59 -26.90
N HIS A 220 -1.53 -19.84 -26.07
CA HIS A 220 -1.22 -19.00 -24.91
C HIS A 220 -0.53 -17.68 -25.30
N CYS A 221 -0.10 -17.55 -26.58
CA CYS A 221 0.40 -16.28 -27.09
C CYS A 221 -0.70 -15.23 -27.14
N TYR A 222 -0.40 -14.05 -26.62
CA TYR A 222 -1.31 -12.89 -26.64
C TYR A 222 -0.72 -11.73 -27.47
N SER A 223 -1.46 -10.66 -27.65
CA SER A 223 -0.98 -9.39 -28.22
C SER A 223 -1.64 -8.23 -27.46
N GLY A 224 -0.90 -7.18 -27.24
CA GLY A 224 -1.29 -6.02 -26.44
C GLY A 224 -0.62 -6.02 -25.07
N PHE A 225 -1.09 -5.15 -24.21
CA PHE A 225 -0.62 -5.09 -22.83
C PHE A 225 -1.02 -6.35 -22.07
N ASP A 226 -0.16 -6.79 -21.19
CA ASP A 226 -0.42 -7.96 -20.37
C ASP A 226 -1.51 -7.72 -19.36
N TYR A 227 -1.38 -6.63 -18.62
CA TYR A 227 -2.40 -6.18 -17.70
C TYR A 227 -3.27 -5.07 -18.31
N SER A 228 -4.55 -5.16 -18.02
CA SER A 228 -5.52 -4.10 -18.32
C SER A 228 -6.63 -4.06 -17.26
N SER A 229 -6.90 -2.88 -16.74
CA SER A 229 -7.92 -2.60 -15.74
C SER A 229 -8.83 -1.49 -16.21
N PHE A 230 -10.11 -1.56 -15.85
CA PHE A 230 -11.10 -0.52 -16.05
C PHE A 230 -11.98 -0.41 -14.81
N HIS A 231 -12.25 0.82 -14.39
CA HIS A 231 -13.18 1.10 -13.30
C HIS A 231 -14.12 2.25 -13.61
N PHE A 232 -15.32 2.14 -13.08
CA PHE A 232 -16.31 3.21 -13.03
C PHE A 232 -17.03 3.17 -11.70
N CYS A 233 -16.96 4.26 -10.93
CA CYS A 233 -17.54 4.35 -9.60
C CYS A 233 -18.39 5.59 -9.44
N ILE A 234 -19.50 5.44 -8.71
CA ILE A 234 -20.37 6.53 -8.28
C ILE A 234 -20.49 6.46 -6.77
N TYR A 235 -20.38 7.61 -6.10
CA TYR A 235 -20.45 7.72 -4.65
C TYR A 235 -21.49 8.74 -4.19
N ASN A 236 -22.13 8.46 -3.07
CA ASN A 236 -23.02 9.37 -2.33
C ASN A 236 -24.13 10.00 -3.19
N PHE A 237 -24.92 9.15 -3.83
CA PHE A 237 -26.10 9.56 -4.61
C PHE A 237 -27.40 9.11 -3.92
N GLY A 238 -27.93 9.93 -3.03
CA GLY A 238 -29.12 9.62 -2.25
C GLY A 238 -28.96 8.36 -1.39
N TRP A 239 -29.79 7.34 -1.64
CA TRP A 239 -29.73 6.04 -0.99
C TRP A 239 -28.60 5.14 -1.52
N LEU A 240 -28.02 5.46 -2.67
CA LEU A 240 -26.87 4.76 -3.24
C LEU A 240 -25.58 5.39 -2.69
N LYS A 241 -24.95 4.70 -1.73
CA LYS A 241 -23.68 5.15 -1.12
C LYS A 241 -22.49 4.91 -2.03
N ALA A 242 -22.45 3.78 -2.72
CA ALA A 242 -21.42 3.44 -3.68
C ALA A 242 -21.97 2.48 -4.75
N LEU A 243 -21.51 2.66 -5.98
CA LEU A 243 -21.64 1.71 -7.08
C LEU A 243 -20.29 1.61 -7.77
N ALA A 244 -19.77 0.42 -7.95
CA ALA A 244 -18.56 0.16 -8.70
C ALA A 244 -18.82 -0.85 -9.80
N ILE A 245 -18.32 -0.59 -11.01
CA ILE A 245 -18.39 -1.45 -12.19
C ILE A 245 -16.99 -1.57 -12.76
N GLY A 246 -16.56 -2.79 -13.11
CA GLY A 246 -15.21 -3.09 -13.57
C GLY A 246 -14.31 -3.55 -12.42
N ASP A 247 -13.15 -2.96 -12.26
CA ASP A 247 -12.19 -3.34 -11.23
C ASP A 247 -12.35 -2.50 -9.97
N TYR A 248 -12.57 -3.18 -8.84
CA TYR A 248 -12.87 -2.55 -7.57
C TYR A 248 -12.25 -3.32 -6.40
N LYS A 249 -12.23 -2.67 -5.23
CA LYS A 249 -11.80 -3.24 -3.94
C LYS A 249 -12.96 -3.19 -2.95
N VAL A 250 -13.02 -4.19 -2.06
CA VAL A 250 -13.94 -4.19 -0.92
C VAL A 250 -13.18 -4.42 0.37
N SER A 251 -13.64 -3.77 1.45
CA SER A 251 -13.04 -3.90 2.78
C SER A 251 -14.13 -3.78 3.83
N PHE A 252 -14.26 -4.80 4.69
CA PHE A 252 -15.26 -4.85 5.76
C PHE A 252 -14.60 -5.22 7.08
N GLY A 253 -15.18 -4.77 8.19
CA GLY A 253 -14.72 -5.05 9.53
C GLY A 253 -13.25 -4.69 9.75
N GLN A 254 -12.53 -5.54 10.46
CA GLN A 254 -11.09 -5.42 10.69
C GLN A 254 -10.25 -6.22 9.66
N GLY A 255 -10.90 -6.77 8.63
CA GLY A 255 -10.26 -7.46 7.52
C GLY A 255 -10.02 -8.95 7.74
N LEU A 256 -10.71 -9.58 8.67
CA LEU A 256 -10.58 -11.04 8.85
C LEU A 256 -11.14 -11.82 7.66
N THR A 257 -12.21 -11.36 7.04
CA THR A 257 -12.80 -12.02 5.87
C THR A 257 -12.53 -11.28 4.56
N MET A 258 -12.75 -9.96 4.54
CA MET A 258 -12.57 -9.10 3.36
C MET A 258 -11.70 -7.91 3.75
N GLY A 259 -10.39 -8.08 3.60
CA GLY A 259 -9.39 -7.09 3.93
C GLY A 259 -8.63 -6.58 2.71
N ASN A 260 -9.28 -6.41 1.57
CA ASN A 260 -8.62 -5.95 0.36
C ASN A 260 -8.01 -4.56 0.59
N GLY A 261 -6.70 -4.44 0.45
CA GLY A 261 -5.93 -3.25 0.76
C GLY A 261 -4.63 -3.61 1.47
N MET A 262 -3.94 -2.63 2.01
CA MET A 262 -2.65 -2.86 2.65
C MET A 262 -2.76 -3.65 3.95
N SER A 263 -1.81 -4.54 4.16
CA SER A 263 -1.56 -5.15 5.47
C SER A 263 -1.23 -4.05 6.47
N TYR A 264 -1.79 -4.15 7.67
CA TYR A 264 -1.54 -3.17 8.71
C TYR A 264 -0.27 -3.54 9.46
N VAL A 265 0.79 -2.81 9.20
CA VAL A 265 1.89 -2.71 10.14
C VAL A 265 1.73 -1.38 10.86
N ALA A 266 0.97 -1.38 11.94
CA ALA A 266 0.79 -0.17 12.73
C ALA A 266 1.78 -0.20 13.88
N ARG A 267 2.65 0.80 13.93
CA ARG A 267 3.51 1.06 15.06
C ARG A 267 3.12 2.37 15.68
N GLY A 268 2.48 2.30 16.84
CA GLY A 268 2.12 3.48 17.60
C GLY A 268 0.90 4.26 17.14
N GLU A 269 0.14 3.74 16.19
CA GLU A 269 -1.05 4.40 15.63
C GLU A 269 -2.35 3.62 15.94
N SER A 270 -3.49 4.23 15.64
CA SER A 270 -4.78 3.57 15.80
C SER A 270 -4.88 2.37 14.86
N LEU A 271 -5.11 1.18 15.44
CA LEU A 271 -5.28 -0.08 14.71
C LEU A 271 -6.71 -0.25 14.18
N LEU A 272 -7.65 0.60 14.57
CA LEU A 272 -9.02 0.53 14.07
C LEU A 272 -9.06 0.76 12.57
N ARG A 273 -9.54 -0.22 11.84
CA ARG A 273 -9.70 -0.13 10.39
C ARG A 273 -10.99 0.59 10.03
N LYS A 274 -10.87 1.74 9.37
CA LYS A 274 -11.99 2.50 8.81
C LYS A 274 -11.72 2.80 7.34
N ASN A 275 -11.92 1.84 6.47
CA ASN A 275 -11.74 2.00 5.04
C ASN A 275 -13.09 2.20 4.34
N LYS A 276 -13.08 2.79 3.14
CA LYS A 276 -14.24 2.75 2.24
C LYS A 276 -14.64 1.31 2.00
N LYS A 277 -15.92 0.99 2.18
CA LYS A 277 -16.44 -0.37 1.98
C LYS A 277 -16.23 -0.85 0.55
N ILE A 278 -16.44 0.04 -0.44
CA ILE A 278 -16.25 -0.19 -1.87
C ILE A 278 -15.46 0.97 -2.44
N SER A 279 -14.38 0.70 -3.16
CA SER A 279 -13.54 1.70 -3.84
C SER A 279 -13.08 1.21 -5.21
N ALA A 280 -12.73 2.14 -6.12
CA ALA A 280 -12.13 1.82 -7.40
C ALA A 280 -10.74 1.18 -7.21
N SER A 281 -10.37 0.22 -8.06
CA SER A 281 -8.98 -0.24 -8.20
C SER A 281 -8.32 0.58 -9.28
N LYS A 282 -7.31 1.39 -8.90
CA LYS A 282 -6.65 2.38 -9.76
C LYS A 282 -5.20 2.03 -10.10
N SER A 283 -4.64 1.01 -9.46
CA SER A 283 -3.26 0.55 -9.67
C SER A 283 -3.18 -0.60 -10.66
N ALA A 284 -1.96 -0.89 -11.10
CA ALA A 284 -1.65 -2.08 -11.88
C ALA A 284 -1.41 -3.33 -11.03
N ASN A 285 -1.84 -3.33 -9.77
CA ASN A 285 -1.70 -4.49 -8.89
C ASN A 285 -2.65 -5.62 -9.31
N GLU A 286 -2.11 -6.70 -9.86
CA GLU A 286 -2.87 -7.81 -10.43
C GLU A 286 -3.45 -8.77 -9.37
N GLY A 287 -2.88 -8.79 -8.17
CA GLY A 287 -3.29 -9.71 -7.10
C GLY A 287 -4.53 -9.25 -6.34
N TYR A 288 -4.66 -7.96 -6.07
CA TYR A 288 -5.54 -7.42 -5.02
C TYR A 288 -6.75 -6.63 -5.51
N TYR A 289 -7.41 -7.06 -6.58
CA TYR A 289 -8.64 -6.46 -7.07
C TYR A 289 -9.74 -7.51 -7.33
N LEU A 290 -10.97 -7.02 -7.38
CA LEU A 290 -12.16 -7.78 -7.81
C LEU A 290 -12.67 -7.18 -9.12
N ARG A 291 -13.19 -8.01 -10.04
CA ARG A 291 -13.67 -7.57 -11.36
C ARG A 291 -15.13 -7.95 -11.53
N GLY A 292 -16.00 -6.96 -11.68
CA GLY A 292 -17.43 -7.18 -11.81
C GLY A 292 -18.26 -5.99 -11.36
N VAL A 293 -19.16 -6.18 -10.39
CA VAL A 293 -20.07 -5.16 -9.89
C VAL A 293 -20.17 -5.22 -8.37
N ALA A 294 -20.19 -4.05 -7.74
CA ALA A 294 -20.45 -3.93 -6.31
C ALA A 294 -21.30 -2.68 -6.03
N SER A 295 -22.16 -2.74 -5.03
CA SER A 295 -23.00 -1.62 -4.62
C SER A 295 -23.21 -1.58 -3.12
N THR A 296 -23.22 -0.38 -2.54
CA THR A 296 -23.63 -0.13 -1.16
C THR A 296 -24.88 0.76 -1.15
N LEU A 297 -25.94 0.25 -0.54
CA LEU A 297 -27.22 0.90 -0.38
C LEU A 297 -27.40 1.33 1.08
N LYS A 298 -27.90 2.53 1.31
CA LYS A 298 -28.17 3.05 2.64
C LYS A 298 -29.65 3.33 2.80
N TYR A 299 -30.24 2.80 3.88
CA TYR A 299 -31.59 3.13 4.30
C TYR A 299 -31.60 3.40 5.80
N LYS A 300 -31.79 4.67 6.17
CA LYS A 300 -31.66 5.14 7.58
C LYS A 300 -30.29 4.76 8.15
N ASP A 301 -30.28 3.93 9.18
CA ASP A 301 -29.09 3.47 9.91
C ASP A 301 -28.52 2.15 9.37
N TRP A 302 -29.18 1.57 8.37
CA TRP A 302 -28.76 0.34 7.71
C TRP A 302 -27.99 0.59 6.43
N GLU A 303 -26.91 -0.14 6.24
CA GLU A 303 -26.16 -0.19 4.99
C GLU A 303 -26.02 -1.63 4.52
N LEU A 304 -26.45 -1.90 3.30
CA LEU A 304 -26.29 -3.19 2.62
C LEU A 304 -25.30 -3.03 1.47
N SER A 305 -24.20 -3.75 1.54
CA SER A 305 -23.25 -3.87 0.42
C SER A 305 -23.38 -5.26 -0.21
N VAL A 306 -23.50 -5.30 -1.53
CA VAL A 306 -23.53 -6.54 -2.32
C VAL A 306 -22.42 -6.45 -3.37
N PHE A 307 -21.71 -7.55 -3.59
CA PHE A 307 -20.60 -7.58 -4.55
C PHE A 307 -20.52 -8.93 -5.26
N TYR A 308 -20.16 -8.84 -6.54
CA TYR A 308 -19.91 -9.98 -7.42
C TYR A 308 -18.66 -9.74 -8.25
N SER A 309 -17.75 -10.69 -8.25
CA SER A 309 -16.53 -10.68 -9.06
C SER A 309 -16.43 -11.95 -9.89
N ASN A 310 -15.95 -11.80 -11.11
CA ASN A 310 -15.64 -12.90 -12.02
C ASN A 310 -14.41 -12.52 -12.83
N LYS A 311 -13.26 -13.07 -12.45
CA LYS A 311 -11.99 -12.80 -13.11
C LYS A 311 -11.23 -14.08 -13.45
N HIS A 312 -10.34 -13.99 -14.41
CA HIS A 312 -9.29 -14.98 -14.60
C HIS A 312 -8.11 -14.62 -13.72
N THR A 313 -7.50 -15.64 -13.14
CA THR A 313 -6.38 -15.50 -12.20
C THR A 313 -5.26 -16.44 -12.61
N ASP A 314 -4.03 -16.00 -12.42
CA ASP A 314 -2.84 -16.79 -12.68
C ASP A 314 -2.70 -17.88 -11.63
N ALA A 315 -2.26 -19.05 -12.06
CA ALA A 315 -2.14 -20.20 -11.17
C ALA A 315 -1.09 -21.19 -11.69
N ASN A 316 -0.34 -21.77 -10.78
CA ASN A 316 0.57 -22.86 -11.10
C ASN A 316 -0.23 -24.14 -11.39
N VAL A 317 -0.34 -24.51 -12.66
CA VAL A 317 -1.13 -25.66 -13.09
C VAL A 317 -0.35 -26.94 -12.93
N ILE A 318 -0.93 -27.92 -12.21
CA ILE A 318 -0.34 -29.26 -12.03
C ILE A 318 -0.74 -30.17 -13.19
N THR A 319 -2.04 -30.16 -13.57
CA THR A 319 -2.57 -31.10 -14.55
C THR A 319 -3.71 -30.47 -15.35
N TYR A 320 -3.72 -30.76 -16.65
CA TYR A 320 -4.80 -30.37 -17.56
C TYR A 320 -5.71 -31.56 -17.86
N ASP A 321 -6.98 -31.27 -18.13
CA ASP A 321 -7.90 -32.23 -18.72
C ASP A 321 -7.45 -32.56 -20.14
N SER A 322 -7.24 -33.83 -20.44
CA SER A 322 -6.75 -34.31 -21.74
C SER A 322 -7.72 -34.04 -22.90
N LEU A 323 -9.02 -33.87 -22.61
CA LEU A 323 -10.06 -33.63 -23.64
C LEU A 323 -10.25 -32.15 -23.95
N ASN A 324 -10.26 -31.32 -22.92
CA ASN A 324 -10.65 -29.91 -23.03
C ASN A 324 -9.45 -28.96 -22.84
N GLU A 325 -8.28 -29.50 -22.50
CA GLU A 325 -7.07 -28.73 -22.16
C GLU A 325 -7.32 -27.62 -21.10
N THR A 326 -8.27 -27.88 -20.19
CA THR A 326 -8.58 -26.98 -19.08
C THR A 326 -7.85 -27.43 -17.80
N PRO A 327 -7.36 -26.52 -16.96
CA PRO A 327 -6.73 -26.89 -15.70
C PRO A 327 -7.69 -27.67 -14.80
N LEU A 328 -7.25 -28.83 -14.32
CA LEU A 328 -7.97 -29.66 -13.33
C LEU A 328 -7.48 -29.36 -11.92
N TYR A 329 -6.17 -29.32 -11.73
CA TYR A 329 -5.49 -29.11 -10.46
C TYR A 329 -4.47 -28.00 -10.55
N ILE A 330 -4.43 -27.17 -9.52
CA ILE A 330 -3.44 -26.10 -9.34
C ILE A 330 -2.77 -26.22 -7.98
N SER A 331 -1.49 -25.87 -7.87
CA SER A 331 -0.74 -25.91 -6.60
C SER A 331 -0.84 -24.58 -5.83
N SER A 332 -0.95 -23.46 -6.52
CA SER A 332 -1.05 -22.12 -5.91
C SER A 332 -1.70 -21.12 -6.86
N LEU A 333 -2.27 -20.06 -6.25
CA LEU A 333 -2.66 -18.85 -6.96
C LEU A 333 -1.45 -17.92 -7.00
N GLN A 334 -1.16 -17.32 -8.16
CA GLN A 334 -0.09 -16.35 -8.32
C GLN A 334 -0.66 -14.92 -8.22
N GLN A 335 0.12 -14.03 -7.63
CA GLN A 335 -0.25 -12.62 -7.41
C GLN A 335 0.78 -11.64 -7.97
N SER A 336 1.90 -12.16 -8.51
CA SER A 336 3.00 -11.32 -9.03
C SER A 336 2.66 -10.59 -10.32
N GLY A 337 1.76 -11.14 -11.15
CA GLY A 337 1.41 -10.58 -12.45
C GLY A 337 2.54 -10.62 -13.51
N LEU A 338 3.63 -11.32 -13.26
CA LEU A 338 4.77 -11.38 -14.18
C LEU A 338 4.62 -12.48 -15.24
N HIS A 339 4.73 -12.10 -16.53
CA HIS A 339 4.57 -13.03 -17.67
C HIS A 339 5.71 -12.86 -18.68
N ARG A 340 6.93 -13.04 -18.20
CA ARG A 340 8.20 -12.77 -18.90
C ARG A 340 8.83 -13.98 -19.55
N THR A 341 8.56 -15.17 -18.96
CA THR A 341 9.13 -16.46 -19.37
C THR A 341 8.05 -17.41 -19.86
N TYR A 342 8.47 -18.54 -20.45
CA TYR A 342 7.55 -19.54 -20.97
C TYR A 342 6.55 -20.05 -19.92
N ASN A 343 7.02 -20.44 -18.74
CA ASN A 343 6.14 -20.95 -17.67
C ASN A 343 5.21 -19.87 -17.13
N GLU A 344 5.72 -18.65 -16.91
CA GLU A 344 4.90 -17.52 -16.45
C GLU A 344 3.73 -17.26 -17.41
N ILE A 345 3.94 -17.40 -18.74
CA ILE A 345 2.86 -17.25 -19.73
C ILE A 345 1.90 -18.44 -19.72
N MET A 346 2.38 -19.66 -19.49
CA MET A 346 1.50 -20.82 -19.37
C MET A 346 0.58 -20.75 -18.17
N ASP A 347 1.05 -20.15 -17.08
CA ASP A 347 0.28 -19.94 -15.84
C ASP A 347 -0.66 -18.73 -15.91
N ARG A 348 -0.52 -17.88 -16.93
CA ARG A 348 -1.29 -16.65 -17.11
C ARG A 348 -2.77 -16.93 -17.32
N LYS A 349 -3.61 -16.28 -16.49
CA LYS A 349 -5.10 -16.37 -16.59
C LYS A 349 -5.60 -17.82 -16.68
N ALA A 350 -4.86 -18.75 -16.06
CA ALA A 350 -5.05 -20.17 -16.17
C ALA A 350 -6.42 -20.63 -15.65
N ILE A 351 -6.92 -19.99 -14.58
CA ILE A 351 -8.20 -20.37 -13.96
C ILE A 351 -9.18 -19.20 -13.89
N ARG A 352 -10.46 -19.54 -13.79
CA ARG A 352 -11.54 -18.61 -13.49
C ARG A 352 -11.85 -18.61 -12.01
N GLN A 353 -11.91 -17.43 -11.41
CA GLN A 353 -12.27 -17.20 -10.02
C GLN A 353 -13.57 -16.39 -9.96
N GLN A 354 -14.57 -16.92 -9.27
CA GLN A 354 -15.82 -16.22 -9.00
C GLN A 354 -15.94 -15.96 -7.50
N LEU A 355 -16.33 -14.75 -7.13
CA LEU A 355 -16.57 -14.37 -5.75
C LEU A 355 -17.87 -13.59 -5.67
N TYR A 356 -18.69 -13.92 -4.69
CA TYR A 356 -19.93 -13.19 -4.40
C TYR A 356 -20.17 -13.15 -2.91
N GLY A 357 -20.75 -12.04 -2.47
CA GLY A 357 -20.98 -11.85 -1.04
C GLY A 357 -21.78 -10.60 -0.73
N LEU A 358 -22.04 -10.45 0.54
CA LEU A 358 -22.74 -9.30 1.09
C LEU A 358 -22.18 -8.89 2.46
N ASN A 359 -22.33 -7.61 2.78
CA ASN A 359 -22.14 -7.06 4.11
C ASN A 359 -23.39 -6.27 4.49
N LEU A 360 -23.98 -6.60 5.62
CA LEU A 360 -25.07 -5.84 6.24
C LEU A 360 -24.53 -5.18 7.49
N SER A 361 -24.60 -3.86 7.58
CA SER A 361 -24.19 -3.12 8.77
C SER A 361 -25.28 -2.20 9.28
N TYR A 362 -25.31 -2.03 10.60
CA TYR A 362 -26.20 -1.16 11.33
C TYR A 362 -25.40 -0.17 12.15
N LYS A 363 -25.63 1.15 11.94
CA LYS A 363 -24.87 2.23 12.55
C LYS A 363 -25.80 3.17 13.27
N ILE A 364 -25.66 3.27 14.60
CA ILE A 364 -26.31 4.26 15.44
C ILE A 364 -25.24 5.10 16.11
N SER A 365 -25.26 6.40 15.90
CA SER A 365 -24.39 7.36 16.60
C SER A 365 -22.95 6.84 16.79
N ASN A 366 -22.67 6.29 17.97
CA ASN A 366 -21.35 5.80 18.41
C ASN A 366 -21.16 4.27 18.35
N PHE A 367 -22.14 3.53 17.83
CA PHE A 367 -22.10 2.07 17.71
C PHE A 367 -22.31 1.62 16.25
N ASN A 368 -21.51 0.69 15.82
CA ASN A 368 -21.68 0.01 14.53
C ASN A 368 -21.48 -1.49 14.70
N ILE A 369 -22.33 -2.28 14.06
CA ILE A 369 -22.20 -3.72 13.97
C ILE A 369 -22.36 -4.14 12.50
N GLY A 370 -21.51 -5.03 12.02
CA GLY A 370 -21.53 -5.55 10.66
C GLY A 370 -21.55 -7.07 10.63
N TYR A 371 -22.22 -7.63 9.63
CA TYR A 371 -22.16 -9.05 9.29
C TYR A 371 -21.74 -9.18 7.84
N THR A 372 -20.66 -9.93 7.60
CA THR A 372 -20.12 -10.19 6.26
C THR A 372 -20.20 -11.68 5.96
N ILE A 373 -20.63 -12.03 4.76
CA ILE A 373 -20.55 -13.40 4.23
C ILE A 373 -20.15 -13.34 2.76
N HIS A 374 -19.24 -14.22 2.37
CA HIS A 374 -18.84 -14.37 0.98
C HIS A 374 -18.45 -15.80 0.65
N ARG A 375 -18.54 -16.14 -0.64
CA ARG A 375 -18.07 -17.40 -1.20
C ARG A 375 -17.21 -17.15 -2.42
N THR A 376 -16.12 -17.93 -2.52
CA THR A 376 -15.21 -17.96 -3.66
C THR A 376 -15.24 -19.33 -4.29
N ASP A 377 -15.45 -19.40 -5.61
CA ASP A 377 -15.43 -20.61 -6.41
C ASP A 377 -14.28 -20.53 -7.44
N LEU A 378 -13.48 -21.60 -7.55
CA LEU A 378 -12.37 -21.75 -8.49
C LEU A 378 -12.75 -22.77 -9.58
N SER A 379 -12.37 -22.53 -10.82
CA SER A 379 -12.63 -23.48 -11.93
C SER A 379 -11.78 -24.75 -11.82
N ALA A 380 -10.60 -24.68 -11.19
CA ALA A 380 -9.71 -25.82 -10.92
C ALA A 380 -9.60 -26.06 -9.41
N GLU A 381 -9.27 -27.29 -9.02
CA GLU A 381 -9.08 -27.63 -7.62
C GLU A 381 -7.70 -27.19 -7.11
N LEU A 382 -7.67 -26.40 -6.04
CA LEU A 382 -6.43 -26.00 -5.39
C LEU A 382 -5.92 -27.16 -4.49
N ILE A 383 -4.73 -27.66 -4.81
CA ILE A 383 -4.02 -28.69 -4.08
C ILE A 383 -2.61 -28.18 -3.76
N PRO A 384 -2.42 -27.45 -2.65
CA PRO A 384 -1.10 -26.99 -2.24
C PRO A 384 -0.10 -28.14 -2.11
N GLU A 385 1.17 -27.86 -2.34
CA GLU A 385 2.26 -28.82 -2.16
C GLU A 385 2.15 -29.54 -0.81
N ASN A 386 2.53 -30.83 -0.80
CA ASN A 386 2.41 -31.68 0.36
C ASN A 386 3.54 -31.45 1.39
N ASN A 387 3.76 -30.19 1.76
CA ASN A 387 4.65 -29.80 2.85
C ASN A 387 3.88 -29.80 4.18
N ILE A 388 4.53 -30.16 5.27
CA ILE A 388 3.88 -30.24 6.60
C ILE A 388 3.26 -28.90 7.00
N TYR A 389 3.93 -27.77 6.73
CA TYR A 389 3.41 -26.45 7.04
C TYR A 389 2.18 -26.04 6.18
N ASN A 390 1.87 -26.78 5.10
CA ASN A 390 0.70 -26.61 4.26
C ASN A 390 -0.51 -27.46 4.70
N THR A 391 -0.38 -28.26 5.75
CA THR A 391 -1.42 -29.21 6.21
C THR A 391 -2.79 -28.57 6.39
N PHE A 392 -2.83 -27.35 6.91
CA PHE A 392 -4.07 -26.60 7.17
C PHE A 392 -4.41 -25.57 6.09
N ASN A 393 -3.72 -25.56 4.95
CA ASN A 393 -4.06 -24.71 3.82
C ASN A 393 -5.36 -25.17 3.18
N PHE A 394 -6.09 -24.23 2.57
CA PHE A 394 -7.28 -24.54 1.81
C PHE A 394 -6.96 -25.53 0.68
N ARG A 395 -7.82 -26.55 0.54
CA ARG A 395 -7.82 -27.55 -0.53
C ARG A 395 -9.25 -27.65 -1.09
N GLY A 396 -9.41 -27.62 -2.42
CA GLY A 396 -10.72 -27.74 -3.05
C GLY A 396 -11.02 -26.63 -4.07
N LYS A 397 -12.28 -26.59 -4.49
CA LYS A 397 -12.76 -25.64 -5.50
C LYS A 397 -13.56 -24.47 -4.93
N SER A 398 -14.07 -24.58 -3.72
CA SER A 398 -14.90 -23.52 -3.14
C SER A 398 -14.63 -23.31 -1.67
N ILE A 399 -14.70 -22.06 -1.23
CA ILE A 399 -14.54 -21.66 0.15
C ILE A 399 -15.53 -20.55 0.50
N SER A 400 -16.18 -20.68 1.66
CA SER A 400 -17.05 -19.63 2.21
C SER A 400 -16.53 -19.14 3.54
N ASN A 401 -16.65 -17.85 3.75
CA ASN A 401 -16.25 -17.18 4.98
C ASN A 401 -17.37 -16.28 5.48
N GLN A 402 -17.51 -16.17 6.79
CA GLN A 402 -18.44 -15.25 7.43
C GLN A 402 -17.80 -14.60 8.63
N SER A 403 -18.18 -13.35 8.91
CA SER A 403 -17.72 -12.62 10.09
C SER A 403 -18.78 -11.70 10.66
N VAL A 404 -18.61 -11.39 11.95
CA VAL A 404 -19.28 -10.30 12.64
C VAL A 404 -18.23 -9.33 13.14
N ASP A 405 -18.40 -8.06 12.82
CA ASP A 405 -17.56 -6.98 13.29
C ASP A 405 -18.36 -5.95 14.07
N PHE A 406 -17.69 -5.26 14.97
CA PHE A 406 -18.27 -4.15 15.70
C PHE A 406 -17.25 -3.06 15.97
N TYR A 407 -17.74 -1.83 16.15
CA TYR A 407 -17.04 -0.80 16.91
C TYR A 407 -18.02 -0.01 17.78
N TYR A 408 -17.53 0.42 18.95
CA TYR A 408 -18.29 1.19 19.91
C TYR A 408 -17.43 2.28 20.54
N ILE A 409 -17.91 3.52 20.51
CA ILE A 409 -17.22 4.67 21.11
C ILE A 409 -17.99 5.08 22.35
N MET A 410 -17.32 5.04 23.49
CA MET A 410 -17.85 5.47 24.77
C MET A 410 -16.92 6.54 25.37
N SER A 411 -17.39 7.79 25.35
CA SER A 411 -16.56 8.94 25.77
C SER A 411 -15.24 8.97 24.99
N ASN A 412 -14.12 8.76 25.66
CA ASN A 412 -12.75 8.77 25.13
C ASN A 412 -12.14 7.37 24.91
N ILE A 413 -13.00 6.33 24.88
CA ILE A 413 -12.59 4.94 24.60
C ILE A 413 -13.31 4.46 23.35
N ALA A 414 -12.56 3.88 22.43
CA ALA A 414 -13.08 3.18 21.24
C ALA A 414 -12.81 1.69 21.37
N PHE A 415 -13.84 0.86 21.42
CA PHE A 415 -13.77 -0.60 21.38
C PHE A 415 -14.08 -1.07 19.99
N TYR A 416 -13.34 -2.07 19.49
CA TYR A 416 -13.56 -2.65 18.18
C TYR A 416 -13.15 -4.12 18.13
N GLY A 417 -13.71 -4.85 17.20
CA GLY A 417 -13.34 -6.24 17.01
C GLY A 417 -14.03 -6.88 15.83
N GLU A 418 -13.56 -8.05 15.48
CA GLU A 418 -14.14 -8.93 14.49
C GLU A 418 -13.91 -10.39 14.88
N ILE A 419 -14.89 -11.24 14.64
CA ILE A 419 -14.77 -12.69 14.73
C ILE A 419 -15.22 -13.28 13.40
N ALA A 420 -14.41 -14.18 12.85
CA ALA A 420 -14.65 -14.82 11.57
C ALA A 420 -14.58 -16.34 11.65
N ARG A 421 -15.27 -17.00 10.71
CA ARG A 421 -15.31 -18.45 10.59
C ARG A 421 -15.24 -18.86 9.12
N SER A 422 -14.43 -19.86 8.82
CA SER A 422 -14.36 -20.53 7.53
C SER A 422 -15.17 -21.83 7.48
N ASP A 423 -15.47 -22.34 6.28
CA ASP A 423 -16.27 -23.56 6.05
C ASP A 423 -15.80 -24.78 6.86
N ASN A 424 -14.50 -24.97 6.96
CA ASN A 424 -13.88 -26.04 7.71
C ASN A 424 -13.99 -25.85 9.25
N LYS A 425 -14.76 -24.86 9.70
CA LYS A 425 -15.00 -24.48 11.09
C LYS A 425 -13.81 -23.81 11.78
N GLY A 426 -12.73 -23.47 11.07
CA GLY A 426 -11.63 -22.66 11.58
C GLY A 426 -12.08 -21.26 11.99
N TYR A 427 -11.52 -20.70 13.05
CA TYR A 427 -11.87 -19.40 13.61
C TYR A 427 -10.69 -18.43 13.56
N ALA A 428 -11.01 -17.16 13.34
CA ALA A 428 -10.11 -16.05 13.58
C ALA A 428 -10.85 -14.96 14.35
N GLY A 429 -10.18 -14.33 15.29
CA GLY A 429 -10.76 -13.24 16.08
C GLY A 429 -9.72 -12.21 16.48
N LEU A 430 -10.14 -10.96 16.52
CA LEU A 430 -9.39 -9.88 17.13
C LEU A 430 -10.31 -8.94 17.87
N VAL A 431 -9.81 -8.36 18.95
CA VAL A 431 -10.48 -7.34 19.74
C VAL A 431 -9.46 -6.31 20.20
N GLY A 432 -9.81 -5.04 20.11
CA GLY A 432 -8.97 -3.94 20.52
C GLY A 432 -9.74 -2.83 21.22
N ALA A 433 -8.98 -2.02 21.92
CA ALA A 433 -9.47 -0.78 22.53
C ALA A 433 -8.40 0.32 22.35
N SER A 434 -8.85 1.51 22.00
CA SER A 434 -8.04 2.73 22.00
C SER A 434 -8.63 3.70 23.02
N PHE A 435 -7.78 4.24 23.88
CA PHE A 435 -8.15 5.11 24.97
C PHE A 435 -7.31 6.39 24.96
N GLN A 436 -7.98 7.53 24.94
CA GLN A 436 -7.34 8.86 24.98
C GLN A 436 -7.78 9.59 26.26
N PRO A 437 -7.07 9.40 27.40
CA PRO A 437 -7.46 10.01 28.67
C PRO A 437 -7.36 11.53 28.66
N THR A 438 -6.42 12.07 27.89
CA THR A 438 -6.21 13.51 27.66
C THR A 438 -5.87 13.74 26.20
N GLY A 439 -5.90 14.99 25.72
CA GLY A 439 -5.48 15.34 24.35
C GLY A 439 -4.02 15.01 24.02
N TYR A 440 -3.22 14.66 25.03
CA TYR A 440 -1.77 14.47 24.89
C TYR A 440 -1.33 13.01 24.99
N ILE A 441 -2.21 12.08 25.30
CA ILE A 441 -1.86 10.68 25.56
C ILE A 441 -2.87 9.76 24.90
N ASP A 442 -2.39 8.89 24.02
CA ASP A 442 -3.14 7.80 23.41
C ASP A 442 -2.59 6.46 23.87
N PHE A 443 -3.49 5.53 24.19
CA PHE A 443 -3.19 4.13 24.45
C PHE A 443 -3.96 3.25 23.49
N THR A 444 -3.33 2.21 22.96
CA THR A 444 -4.03 1.18 22.19
C THR A 444 -3.60 -0.19 22.66
N ILE A 445 -4.57 -1.07 22.84
CA ILE A 445 -4.37 -2.49 23.12
C ILE A 445 -5.16 -3.30 22.09
N LEU A 446 -4.55 -4.37 21.57
CA LEU A 446 -5.23 -5.32 20.69
C LEU A 446 -4.79 -6.73 21.01
N TYR A 447 -5.75 -7.63 21.13
CA TYR A 447 -5.54 -9.06 21.22
C TYR A 447 -6.05 -9.74 19.96
N ARG A 448 -5.26 -10.69 19.42
CA ARG A 448 -5.64 -11.47 18.24
C ARG A 448 -5.38 -12.95 18.44
N ASN A 449 -6.26 -13.78 17.87
CA ASN A 449 -6.14 -15.24 17.88
C ASN A 449 -6.69 -15.79 16.56
N TYR A 450 -5.80 -16.23 15.70
CA TYR A 450 -6.09 -16.82 14.40
C TYR A 450 -5.72 -18.29 14.41
N ALA A 451 -6.72 -19.16 14.39
CA ALA A 451 -6.48 -20.60 14.42
C ALA A 451 -5.64 -21.05 13.22
N LYS A 452 -4.86 -22.11 13.41
CA LYS A 452 -4.01 -22.69 12.36
C LYS A 452 -4.80 -23.22 11.16
N ASP A 453 -6.04 -23.61 11.37
CA ASP A 453 -6.99 -24.13 10.39
C ASP A 453 -7.96 -23.08 9.83
N TYR A 454 -7.87 -21.81 10.26
CA TYR A 454 -8.62 -20.73 9.64
C TYR A 454 -8.16 -20.53 8.21
N GLN A 455 -9.11 -20.53 7.26
CA GLN A 455 -8.87 -20.45 5.83
C GLN A 455 -9.67 -19.29 5.24
N CYS A 456 -8.98 -18.33 4.64
CA CYS A 456 -9.59 -17.23 3.90
C CYS A 456 -8.61 -16.69 2.85
N LEU A 457 -9.08 -16.54 1.60
CA LEU A 457 -8.25 -16.06 0.49
C LEU A 457 -8.10 -14.52 0.47
N TYR A 458 -9.00 -13.80 1.14
CA TYR A 458 -9.07 -12.34 1.11
C TYR A 458 -8.88 -11.70 2.49
N SER A 459 -8.44 -12.48 3.48
CA SER A 459 -8.12 -11.91 4.80
C SER A 459 -6.85 -11.07 4.74
N ASN A 460 -6.89 -9.91 5.39
CA ASN A 460 -5.75 -9.01 5.57
C ASN A 460 -5.94 -8.18 6.85
N ALA A 461 -6.04 -8.87 7.99
CA ALA A 461 -6.14 -8.25 9.30
C ALA A 461 -4.75 -8.03 9.90
N PHE A 462 -4.68 -7.24 10.98
CA PHE A 462 -3.42 -6.98 11.69
C PHE A 462 -2.77 -8.29 12.17
N ALA A 463 -1.55 -8.56 11.72
CA ALA A 463 -0.76 -9.74 12.06
C ALA A 463 0.73 -9.41 12.06
N ALA A 464 1.54 -10.19 12.78
CA ALA A 464 2.99 -10.12 12.73
C ALA A 464 3.57 -10.76 11.47
N GLY A 465 2.85 -11.69 10.85
CA GLY A 465 3.19 -12.31 9.57
C GLY A 465 2.30 -11.83 8.42
N SER A 466 2.62 -12.25 7.20
CA SER A 466 1.89 -11.88 5.97
C SER A 466 0.48 -12.49 5.85
N LYS A 467 0.13 -13.48 6.68
CA LYS A 467 -1.15 -14.21 6.59
C LYS A 467 -1.91 -14.18 7.91
N THR A 468 -3.21 -13.94 7.84
CA THR A 468 -4.14 -13.95 8.98
C THR A 468 -4.51 -15.38 9.37
N LYS A 469 -3.53 -16.18 9.82
CA LYS A 469 -3.73 -17.55 10.31
C LYS A 469 -2.55 -18.01 11.17
N ASN A 470 -2.77 -19.04 12.02
CA ASN A 470 -1.74 -19.65 12.85
C ASN A 470 -0.96 -18.63 13.68
N GLU A 471 -1.67 -17.69 14.30
CA GLU A 471 -1.05 -16.62 15.08
C GLU A 471 -1.92 -16.19 16.25
N LYS A 472 -1.30 -16.09 17.43
CA LYS A 472 -1.84 -15.39 18.59
C LYS A 472 -0.92 -14.24 18.93
N GLY A 473 -1.47 -13.11 19.34
CA GLY A 473 -0.65 -11.97 19.70
C GLY A 473 -1.36 -10.94 20.53
N CYS A 474 -0.55 -10.11 21.19
CA CYS A 474 -1.01 -9.00 21.98
C CYS A 474 -0.15 -7.78 21.65
N TYR A 475 -0.82 -6.72 21.20
CA TYR A 475 -0.18 -5.47 20.81
C TYR A 475 -0.56 -4.36 21.79
N PHE A 476 0.43 -3.58 22.19
CA PHE A 476 0.28 -2.37 23.00
C PHE A 476 0.99 -1.22 22.32
N SER A 477 0.36 -0.05 22.34
CA SER A 477 1.04 1.18 21.93
C SER A 477 0.63 2.37 22.79
N THR A 478 1.54 3.33 22.86
CA THR A 478 1.32 4.63 23.49
C THR A 478 1.84 5.73 22.57
N ALA A 479 1.09 6.82 22.42
CA ALA A 479 1.56 8.04 21.82
C ALA A 479 1.39 9.18 22.83
N ILE A 480 2.49 9.87 23.13
CA ILE A 480 2.55 10.88 24.19
C ILE A 480 3.12 12.17 23.62
N SER A 481 2.35 13.24 23.58
CA SER A 481 2.82 14.59 23.27
C SER A 481 3.48 15.17 24.52
N ILE A 482 4.82 15.07 24.58
CA ILE A 482 5.64 15.44 25.75
C ILE A 482 5.69 16.97 25.93
N ALA A 483 5.76 17.68 24.80
CA ALA A 483 5.79 19.14 24.73
C ALA A 483 5.22 19.57 23.36
N ALA A 484 5.02 20.88 23.16
CA ALA A 484 4.72 21.41 21.84
C ALA A 484 5.78 20.89 20.86
N ASN A 485 5.37 20.34 19.72
CA ASN A 485 6.26 19.80 18.68
C ASN A 485 6.98 18.47 19.00
N TRP A 486 6.89 17.91 20.21
CA TRP A 486 7.55 16.66 20.60
C TRP A 486 6.53 15.56 20.89
N LYS A 487 6.62 14.45 20.16
CA LYS A 487 5.74 13.28 20.34
C LYS A 487 6.57 12.01 20.47
N LEU A 488 6.40 11.31 21.57
CA LEU A 488 6.97 10.00 21.80
C LEU A 488 5.93 8.92 21.48
N VAL A 489 6.30 8.01 20.60
CA VAL A 489 5.47 6.87 20.21
C VAL A 489 6.19 5.59 20.56
N ASN A 490 5.54 4.72 21.33
CA ASN A 490 6.08 3.40 21.67
C ASN A 490 5.08 2.33 21.28
N SER A 491 5.57 1.20 20.81
CA SER A 491 4.74 0.03 20.60
C SER A 491 5.49 -1.26 20.91
N ILE A 492 4.76 -2.29 21.31
CA ILE A 492 5.26 -3.63 21.47
C ILE A 492 4.21 -4.63 21.00
N ASP A 493 4.62 -5.55 20.15
CA ASP A 493 3.79 -6.65 19.65
C ASP A 493 4.40 -7.99 20.07
N PHE A 494 3.68 -8.74 20.89
CA PHE A 494 4.03 -10.12 21.25
C PHE A 494 3.23 -11.07 20.37
N PHE A 495 3.90 -12.01 19.72
CA PHE A 495 3.25 -12.96 18.83
C PHE A 495 3.80 -14.38 18.98
N GLN A 496 2.96 -15.36 18.74
CA GLN A 496 3.32 -16.76 18.67
C GLN A 496 2.53 -17.50 17.60
N SER A 497 3.10 -18.58 17.09
CA SER A 497 2.42 -19.54 16.23
C SER A 497 2.37 -20.90 16.90
N ASP A 498 1.18 -21.51 16.91
CA ASP A 498 0.96 -22.82 17.53
C ASP A 498 1.39 -23.98 16.61
N PHE A 499 1.59 -23.70 15.33
CA PHE A 499 1.97 -24.69 14.30
C PHE A 499 3.12 -24.17 13.43
N LEU A 500 3.72 -25.06 12.67
CA LEU A 500 4.82 -24.81 11.74
C LEU A 500 4.48 -23.69 10.73
N LYS A 501 5.50 -22.96 10.35
CA LYS A 501 5.51 -22.01 9.21
C LYS A 501 6.60 -22.41 8.23
N ASN A 502 6.57 -21.92 7.00
CA ASN A 502 7.66 -22.13 6.04
C ASN A 502 9.03 -21.69 6.60
N THR A 503 9.03 -20.58 7.34
CA THR A 503 10.23 -20.00 7.96
C THR A 503 10.58 -20.61 9.32
N ALA A 504 9.69 -21.41 9.95
CA ALA A 504 9.86 -21.98 11.28
C ALA A 504 9.23 -23.37 11.38
N HIS A 505 10.03 -24.41 11.35
CA HIS A 505 9.60 -25.81 11.36
C HIS A 505 9.23 -26.34 12.76
N SER A 506 8.88 -25.45 13.68
CA SER A 506 8.31 -25.73 15.00
C SER A 506 7.41 -24.56 15.42
N PRO A 507 6.53 -24.72 16.43
CA PRO A 507 5.87 -23.60 17.07
C PRO A 507 6.89 -22.52 17.46
N SER A 508 6.59 -21.28 17.18
CA SER A 508 7.55 -20.18 17.33
C SER A 508 6.90 -18.96 17.99
N HIS A 509 7.70 -18.15 18.64
CA HIS A 509 7.27 -16.90 19.25
C HIS A 509 8.26 -15.79 18.98
N GLY A 510 7.83 -14.58 19.21
CA GLY A 510 8.67 -13.39 19.06
C GLY A 510 8.01 -12.15 19.62
N TYR A 511 8.74 -11.06 19.54
CA TYR A 511 8.19 -9.74 19.81
C TYR A 511 8.86 -8.69 18.91
N ASP A 512 8.17 -7.58 18.73
CA ASP A 512 8.66 -6.41 17.99
C ASP A 512 8.38 -5.16 18.86
N PHE A 513 9.46 -4.56 19.38
CA PHE A 513 9.41 -3.34 20.16
C PHE A 513 9.91 -2.18 19.30
N ASP A 514 9.18 -1.07 19.30
CA ASP A 514 9.53 0.15 18.60
C ASP A 514 9.30 1.37 19.50
N SER A 515 10.28 2.27 19.53
CA SER A 515 10.22 3.53 20.28
C SER A 515 10.73 4.66 19.40
N LYS A 516 9.89 5.66 19.15
CA LYS A 516 10.18 6.77 18.26
C LYS A 516 9.88 8.10 18.91
N LEU A 517 10.88 8.97 18.95
CA LEU A 517 10.78 10.35 19.39
C LEU A 517 10.74 11.26 18.16
N ASN A 518 9.60 11.88 17.92
CA ASN A 518 9.38 12.81 16.81
C ASN A 518 9.44 14.25 17.28
N TYR A 519 10.01 15.10 16.44
CA TYR A 519 9.95 16.56 16.55
C TYR A 519 9.48 17.13 15.21
N SER A 520 8.51 18.04 15.24
CA SER A 520 7.99 18.68 14.03
C SER A 520 7.66 20.14 14.30
N ASN A 521 8.17 21.02 13.44
CA ASN A 521 7.73 22.40 13.32
C ASN A 521 7.70 22.80 11.84
N ASP A 522 7.29 24.01 11.50
CA ASP A 522 7.16 24.51 10.12
C ASP A 522 8.41 24.37 9.24
N ILE A 523 9.62 24.32 9.86
CA ILE A 523 10.91 24.36 9.17
C ILE A 523 11.64 23.03 9.26
N THR A 524 11.49 22.33 10.39
CA THR A 524 12.29 21.14 10.72
C THR A 524 11.39 20.01 11.19
N GLN A 525 11.60 18.85 10.59
CA GLN A 525 11.03 17.59 11.05
C GLN A 525 12.17 16.63 11.30
N MET A 526 12.18 15.99 12.46
CA MET A 526 13.20 15.00 12.79
C MET A 526 12.64 13.91 13.69
N PHE A 527 13.26 12.75 13.64
CA PHE A 527 12.96 11.68 14.58
C PHE A 527 14.20 10.85 14.91
N LEU A 528 14.15 10.28 16.11
CA LEU A 528 15.04 9.22 16.56
C LEU A 528 14.20 7.99 16.86
N GLU A 529 14.52 6.88 16.22
CA GLU A 529 13.84 5.60 16.36
C GLU A 529 14.79 4.52 16.85
N TYR A 530 14.31 3.72 17.78
CA TYR A 530 14.94 2.48 18.23
C TYR A 530 13.95 1.34 18.07
N ARG A 531 14.34 0.30 17.33
CA ARG A 531 13.57 -0.92 17.15
C ARG A 531 14.36 -2.13 17.64
N ASN A 532 13.66 -3.04 18.29
CA ASN A 532 14.19 -4.33 18.71
C ASN A 532 13.20 -5.42 18.37
N LYS A 533 13.54 -6.25 17.39
CA LYS A 533 12.70 -7.35 16.91
C LYS A 533 13.37 -8.68 17.20
N HIS A 534 12.64 -9.56 17.85
CA HIS A 534 13.03 -10.94 18.12
C HIS A 534 12.08 -11.88 17.38
N LYS A 535 12.63 -12.78 16.58
CA LYS A 535 11.85 -13.75 15.78
C LYS A 535 12.59 -15.09 15.77
N MET A 536 11.85 -16.17 15.99
CA MET A 536 12.39 -17.51 15.79
C MET A 536 12.25 -17.91 14.33
N LYS A 537 13.32 -18.42 13.73
CA LYS A 537 13.34 -18.98 12.37
C LYS A 537 14.22 -20.23 12.28
N ASN A 538 14.12 -20.93 11.17
CA ASN A 538 14.99 -22.08 10.91
C ASN A 538 16.44 -21.65 10.73
N THR A 539 17.40 -22.50 11.16
CA THR A 539 18.80 -22.34 10.80
C THR A 539 19.00 -22.33 9.29
N SER A 540 19.96 -21.54 8.81
CA SER A 540 20.35 -21.47 7.41
C SER A 540 21.30 -22.59 6.98
N HIS A 541 21.92 -23.32 7.91
CA HIS A 541 22.86 -24.39 7.59
C HIS A 541 22.18 -25.56 6.86
N ALA A 542 22.58 -25.75 5.58
CA ALA A 542 22.01 -26.76 4.71
C ALA A 542 22.37 -28.20 5.10
N ASP A 543 23.42 -28.40 5.90
CA ASP A 543 24.02 -29.70 6.21
C ASP A 543 23.31 -30.46 7.32
N LEU A 544 22.32 -29.86 7.99
CA LEU A 544 21.60 -30.51 9.06
C LEU A 544 20.31 -31.16 8.55
N TYR A 545 20.21 -32.48 8.68
CA TYR A 545 18.98 -33.25 8.42
C TYR A 545 17.76 -32.73 9.20
N GLN A 546 17.98 -32.04 10.32
CA GLN A 546 16.96 -31.37 11.10
C GLN A 546 17.32 -29.89 11.27
N LYS A 547 16.50 -29.02 10.69
CA LYS A 547 16.61 -27.58 10.92
C LYS A 547 16.14 -27.26 12.33
N HIS A 548 17.02 -26.69 13.13
CA HIS A 548 16.68 -26.21 14.48
C HIS A 548 16.15 -24.77 14.39
N LEU A 549 15.28 -24.40 15.34
CA LEU A 549 14.90 -23.01 15.50
C LEU A 549 16.04 -22.23 16.16
N ILE A 550 16.39 -21.13 15.55
CA ILE A 550 17.33 -20.14 16.07
C ILE A 550 16.60 -18.85 16.37
N LEU A 551 17.12 -18.10 17.32
CA LEU A 551 16.64 -16.77 17.64
C LEU A 551 17.38 -15.75 16.76
N GLU A 552 16.64 -15.06 15.92
CA GLU A 552 17.10 -13.88 15.20
C GLU A 552 16.73 -12.64 15.99
N ARG A 553 17.73 -11.76 16.24
CA ARG A 553 17.55 -10.47 16.92
C ARG A 553 17.99 -9.36 15.98
N ASN A 554 17.10 -8.45 15.71
CA ASN A 554 17.39 -7.26 14.89
C ASN A 554 17.20 -6.04 15.75
N ASN A 555 18.30 -5.29 15.98
CA ASN A 555 18.29 -4.00 16.64
C ASN A 555 18.55 -2.94 15.58
N MET A 556 17.75 -1.89 15.56
CA MET A 556 17.91 -0.75 14.65
C MET A 556 17.88 0.55 15.44
N ILE A 557 18.79 1.44 15.11
CA ILE A 557 18.75 2.85 15.50
C ILE A 557 18.73 3.67 14.23
N ARG A 558 17.73 4.54 14.10
CA ARG A 558 17.56 5.42 12.93
C ARG A 558 17.38 6.85 13.40
N PHE A 559 18.20 7.74 12.88
CA PHE A 559 18.04 9.19 13.03
C PHE A 559 17.76 9.80 11.67
N HIS A 560 16.70 10.57 11.57
CA HIS A 560 16.31 11.29 10.36
C HIS A 560 16.05 12.75 10.67
N ILE A 561 16.49 13.65 9.79
CA ILE A 561 16.18 15.07 9.86
C ILE A 561 15.91 15.63 8.46
N THR A 562 14.79 16.32 8.34
CA THR A 562 14.44 17.15 7.19
C THR A 562 14.36 18.59 7.65
N TYR A 563 15.07 19.49 6.98
CA TYR A 563 15.01 20.92 7.29
C TYR A 563 14.98 21.76 6.03
N GLN A 564 14.23 22.85 6.09
CA GLN A 564 14.00 23.76 4.97
C GLN A 564 14.79 25.05 5.15
N ILE A 565 15.56 25.43 4.12
CA ILE A 565 16.25 26.71 4.06
C ILE A 565 15.52 27.63 3.10
N GLY A 566 14.93 28.68 3.66
CA GLY A 566 14.07 29.59 2.90
C GLY A 566 12.84 28.86 2.34
N LYS A 567 12.38 29.25 1.14
CA LYS A 567 11.20 28.64 0.50
C LYS A 567 11.53 27.60 -0.57
N SER A 568 12.80 27.42 -0.87
CA SER A 568 13.19 26.70 -2.10
C SER A 568 14.07 25.48 -1.87
N ILE A 569 14.78 25.40 -0.78
CA ILE A 569 15.76 24.32 -0.56
C ILE A 569 15.37 23.50 0.66
N ILE A 570 15.34 22.19 0.49
CA ILE A 570 15.08 21.22 1.57
C ILE A 570 16.25 20.25 1.60
N PHE A 571 16.79 20.02 2.79
CA PHE A 571 17.77 18.99 3.03
C PHE A 571 17.18 17.87 3.84
N LYS A 572 17.49 16.61 3.46
CA LYS A 572 17.15 15.43 4.25
C LYS A 572 18.44 14.66 4.55
N ASN A 573 18.58 14.25 5.79
CA ASN A 573 19.71 13.44 6.22
C ASN A 573 19.17 12.26 7.03
N ARG A 574 19.70 11.08 6.79
CA ARG A 574 19.43 9.90 7.59
C ARG A 574 20.71 9.17 7.91
N VAL A 575 20.79 8.72 9.15
CA VAL A 575 21.78 7.76 9.61
C VAL A 575 21.02 6.59 10.20
N GLU A 576 21.34 5.40 9.75
CA GLU A 576 20.71 4.17 10.20
C GLU A 576 21.79 3.13 10.51
N TYR A 577 21.62 2.43 11.62
CA TYR A 577 22.52 1.38 12.05
C TYR A 577 21.71 0.18 12.53
N HIS A 578 22.07 -1.00 12.02
CA HIS A 578 21.49 -2.27 12.41
C HIS A 578 22.54 -3.16 13.05
N LEU A 579 22.17 -3.79 14.15
CA LEU A 579 22.94 -4.81 14.82
C LEU A 579 22.09 -6.09 14.88
N ASN A 580 22.42 -7.04 14.03
CA ASN A 580 21.68 -8.26 13.84
C ASN A 580 22.45 -9.44 14.41
N TYR A 581 21.76 -10.30 15.16
CA TYR A 581 22.31 -11.54 15.70
C TYR A 581 21.57 -12.72 15.12
N GLN A 582 22.31 -13.69 14.59
CA GLN A 582 21.77 -14.95 14.08
C GLN A 582 22.78 -16.06 14.27
N GLU A 583 22.37 -17.19 14.87
CA GLU A 583 23.25 -18.38 15.07
C GLU A 583 24.56 -18.05 15.81
N ASP A 584 24.49 -17.16 16.83
CA ASP A 584 25.63 -16.65 17.61
C ASP A 584 26.61 -15.78 16.81
N GLU A 585 26.30 -15.45 15.57
CA GLU A 585 27.05 -14.49 14.76
C GLU A 585 26.41 -13.10 14.81
N GLU A 586 27.28 -12.09 14.84
CA GLU A 586 26.89 -10.69 14.83
C GLU A 586 27.13 -10.10 13.44
N TYR A 587 26.13 -9.40 12.91
CA TYR A 587 26.17 -8.71 11.62
C TYR A 587 25.83 -7.25 11.80
N ASN A 588 26.70 -6.40 11.28
CA ASN A 588 26.55 -4.96 11.33
C ASN A 588 26.10 -4.43 9.97
N SER A 589 25.15 -3.52 9.98
CA SER A 589 24.78 -2.83 8.75
C SER A 589 24.54 -1.36 9.04
N PHE A 590 24.92 -0.49 8.11
CA PHE A 590 24.69 0.94 8.25
C PHE A 590 24.31 1.58 6.91
N MET A 591 23.62 2.69 7.00
CA MET A 591 23.27 3.53 5.87
C MET A 591 23.33 5.00 6.29
N ILE A 592 23.90 5.82 5.41
CA ILE A 592 23.93 7.28 5.57
C ILE A 592 23.55 7.89 4.24
N TYR A 593 22.52 8.75 4.22
CA TYR A 593 22.21 9.50 3.03
C TYR A 593 22.01 11.00 3.28
N HIS A 594 22.23 11.74 2.21
CA HIS A 594 21.98 13.16 2.10
C HIS A 594 21.18 13.47 0.84
N ASP A 595 20.00 14.07 1.00
CA ASP A 595 19.19 14.60 -0.11
C ASP A 595 19.28 16.12 -0.14
N ILE A 596 19.37 16.65 -1.35
CA ILE A 596 19.21 18.05 -1.65
C ILE A 596 18.01 18.20 -2.59
N ILE A 597 16.98 18.89 -2.13
CA ILE A 597 15.76 19.10 -2.91
C ILE A 597 15.61 20.59 -3.15
N TYR A 598 15.48 20.96 -4.42
CA TYR A 598 15.23 22.33 -4.86
C TYR A 598 13.82 22.44 -5.44
N ASN A 599 13.02 23.34 -4.90
CA ASN A 599 11.72 23.75 -5.39
C ASN A 599 11.80 25.17 -5.90
N SER A 600 11.46 25.42 -7.16
CA SER A 600 11.39 26.80 -7.66
C SER A 600 10.28 27.59 -6.96
N PRO A 601 10.43 28.91 -6.76
CA PRO A 601 9.41 29.74 -6.09
C PRO A 601 8.01 29.63 -6.70
N ASN A 602 7.91 29.33 -7.98
CA ASN A 602 6.64 29.16 -8.71
C ASN A 602 6.18 27.70 -8.79
N ASN A 603 6.88 26.78 -8.12
CA ASN A 603 6.63 25.32 -8.18
C ASN A 603 6.60 24.72 -9.61
N ASN A 604 7.23 25.38 -10.57
CA ASN A 604 7.31 24.87 -11.95
C ASN A 604 8.44 23.87 -12.13
N TYR A 605 9.48 23.94 -11.29
CA TYR A 605 10.65 23.08 -11.33
C TYR A 605 10.90 22.52 -9.95
N ASN A 606 11.12 21.21 -9.89
CA ASN A 606 11.56 20.51 -8.70
C ASN A 606 12.71 19.58 -9.10
N PHE A 607 13.82 19.63 -8.34
CA PHE A 607 14.95 18.74 -8.51
C PHE A 607 15.30 18.11 -7.18
N ALA A 608 15.58 16.81 -7.17
CA ALA A 608 16.04 16.10 -6.00
C ALA A 608 17.28 15.28 -6.35
N PHE A 609 18.31 15.41 -5.55
CA PHE A 609 19.56 14.67 -5.69
C PHE A 609 19.84 13.96 -4.37
N ARG A 610 20.23 12.67 -4.43
CA ARG A 610 20.69 11.87 -3.30
C ARG A 610 22.10 11.36 -3.52
N TYR A 611 22.86 11.38 -2.42
CA TYR A 611 24.08 10.61 -2.24
C TYR A 611 23.92 9.74 -0.99
N GLU A 612 24.10 8.43 -1.14
CA GLU A 612 23.86 7.43 -0.11
C GLU A 612 25.00 6.43 -0.05
N LEU A 613 25.53 6.21 1.15
CA LEU A 613 26.51 5.17 1.46
C LEU A 613 25.83 4.07 2.26
N PHE A 614 26.07 2.83 1.89
CA PHE A 614 25.51 1.69 2.59
C PHE A 614 26.52 0.55 2.73
N ASN A 615 26.37 -0.17 3.83
CA ASN A 615 27.00 -1.45 4.07
C ASN A 615 26.00 -2.34 4.81
N ALA A 616 25.52 -3.40 4.16
CA ALA A 616 24.59 -4.37 4.71
C ALA A 616 25.23 -5.76 4.63
N GLU A 617 25.90 -6.19 5.68
CA GLU A 617 26.63 -7.47 5.73
C GLU A 617 25.68 -8.66 5.53
N LYS A 618 24.45 -8.56 6.04
CA LYS A 618 23.41 -9.57 5.86
C LYS A 618 22.02 -8.96 5.74
N GLY A 619 21.28 -9.40 4.73
CA GLY A 619 19.97 -8.84 4.40
C GLY A 619 20.04 -7.58 3.57
N SER A 620 19.05 -6.72 3.71
CA SER A 620 18.96 -5.45 2.99
C SER A 620 18.53 -4.32 3.92
N ILE A 621 19.03 -3.12 3.67
CA ILE A 621 18.55 -1.89 4.29
C ILE A 621 17.64 -1.20 3.27
N TYR A 622 16.51 -0.68 3.70
CA TYR A 622 15.54 -0.03 2.85
C TYR A 622 15.51 1.47 3.10
N SER A 623 15.47 2.25 2.04
CA SER A 623 15.23 3.68 2.12
C SER A 623 14.28 4.14 1.02
N TYR A 624 13.34 5.02 1.39
CA TYR A 624 12.50 5.69 0.40
C TYR A 624 13.35 6.65 -0.44
N GLU A 625 13.20 6.57 -1.76
CA GLU A 625 13.81 7.49 -2.73
C GLU A 625 12.76 8.46 -3.29
N ASN A 626 13.14 9.73 -3.44
CA ASN A 626 12.32 10.64 -4.26
C ASN A 626 12.20 10.07 -5.67
N ASP A 627 10.97 10.08 -6.22
CA ASP A 627 10.71 9.50 -7.53
C ASP A 627 9.80 10.43 -8.37
N VAL A 628 9.47 10.02 -9.58
CA VAL A 628 8.46 10.66 -10.39
C VAL A 628 7.12 10.68 -9.67
N LEU A 629 6.15 11.47 -10.11
CA LEU A 629 4.90 11.61 -9.39
C LEU A 629 4.13 10.28 -9.34
N TYR A 630 3.55 9.94 -8.19
CA TYR A 630 2.80 8.71 -7.90
C TYR A 630 3.60 7.40 -7.91
N ALA A 631 4.90 7.43 -8.18
CA ALA A 631 5.73 6.25 -8.05
C ALA A 631 6.27 6.11 -6.63
N PHE A 632 6.31 4.87 -6.13
CA PHE A 632 6.98 4.51 -4.89
C PHE A 632 8.28 3.78 -5.22
N SER A 633 9.36 4.19 -4.60
CA SER A 633 10.67 3.56 -4.74
C SER A 633 11.29 3.42 -3.36
N ALA A 634 11.37 2.20 -2.85
CA ALA A 634 12.08 1.83 -1.64
C ALA A 634 12.84 0.54 -1.94
N GLY A 635 13.99 0.66 -2.59
CA GLY A 635 14.82 -0.49 -2.94
C GLY A 635 15.60 -1.01 -1.74
N GLY A 636 15.65 -2.33 -1.55
CA GLY A 636 16.56 -2.96 -0.61
C GLY A 636 18.01 -2.89 -1.13
N LEU A 637 18.90 -2.29 -0.36
CA LEU A 637 20.33 -2.22 -0.62
C LEU A 637 21.04 -3.30 0.20
N SER A 638 21.75 -4.21 -0.46
CA SER A 638 22.51 -5.33 0.14
C SER A 638 23.96 -5.26 -0.23
N GLY A 639 24.86 -5.68 0.67
CA GLY A 639 26.33 -5.59 0.48
C GLY A 639 26.85 -4.19 0.73
N GLU A 640 27.98 -3.83 0.12
CA GLU A 640 28.66 -2.54 0.35
C GLU A 640 28.67 -1.72 -0.94
N GLY A 641 28.32 -0.42 -0.81
CA GLY A 641 28.32 0.43 -1.99
C GLY A 641 27.83 1.85 -1.78
N ILE A 642 27.62 2.49 -2.94
CA ILE A 642 27.12 3.87 -3.05
C ILE A 642 25.90 3.88 -3.95
N ARG A 643 24.81 4.49 -3.50
CA ARG A 643 23.63 4.79 -4.30
C ARG A 643 23.52 6.29 -4.52
N THR A 644 23.30 6.70 -5.77
CA THR A 644 23.03 8.10 -6.12
C THR A 644 21.89 8.17 -7.12
N TYR A 645 21.07 9.23 -7.02
CA TYR A 645 20.05 9.50 -8.04
C TYR A 645 19.82 11.00 -8.22
N LEU A 646 19.28 11.34 -9.38
CA LEU A 646 18.78 12.65 -9.74
C LEU A 646 17.34 12.50 -10.25
N VAL A 647 16.42 13.27 -9.68
CA VAL A 647 15.04 13.40 -10.14
C VAL A 647 14.79 14.84 -10.56
N GLY A 648 14.18 15.03 -11.73
CA GLY A 648 13.73 16.32 -12.20
C GLY A 648 12.24 16.30 -12.55
N LYS A 649 11.49 17.30 -12.12
CA LYS A 649 10.07 17.48 -12.43
C LYS A 649 9.87 18.90 -12.97
N ILE A 650 9.21 19.02 -14.12
CA ILE A 650 8.98 20.28 -14.81
C ILE A 650 7.51 20.40 -15.18
N LYS A 651 6.83 21.43 -14.70
CA LYS A 651 5.47 21.78 -15.11
C LYS A 651 5.53 22.74 -16.30
N LEU A 652 5.14 22.25 -17.47
CA LEU A 652 4.99 23.05 -18.69
C LEU A 652 3.54 23.50 -18.77
N LYS A 653 3.27 24.75 -18.36
CA LYS A 653 1.92 25.28 -18.15
C LYS A 653 1.19 24.46 -17.05
N GLU A 654 -0.01 24.85 -16.68
CA GLU A 654 -0.79 24.18 -15.62
C GLU A 654 -1.25 22.74 -15.96
N ARG A 655 -1.07 22.31 -17.21
CA ARG A 655 -1.69 21.10 -17.76
C ARG A 655 -0.73 19.96 -18.07
N LEU A 656 0.56 20.24 -18.24
CA LEU A 656 1.54 19.24 -18.65
C LEU A 656 2.72 19.22 -17.69
N GLN A 657 2.98 18.05 -17.12
CA GLN A 657 4.15 17.80 -16.28
C GLN A 657 5.03 16.71 -16.90
N LEU A 658 6.32 17.00 -16.99
CA LEU A 658 7.36 16.04 -17.37
C LEU A 658 8.19 15.73 -16.14
N SER A 659 8.51 14.47 -15.93
CA SER A 659 9.37 14.02 -14.84
C SER A 659 10.36 12.99 -15.35
N ALA A 660 11.57 13.02 -14.83
CA ALA A 660 12.61 12.04 -15.13
C ALA A 660 13.40 11.69 -13.88
N LYS A 661 13.82 10.43 -13.77
CA LYS A 661 14.75 9.93 -12.75
C LYS A 661 15.85 9.15 -13.42
N ILE A 662 17.06 9.34 -12.97
CA ILE A 662 18.20 8.47 -13.25
C ILE A 662 18.84 8.10 -11.91
N GLY A 663 19.07 6.82 -11.67
CA GLY A 663 19.70 6.30 -10.47
C GLY A 663 20.85 5.38 -10.82
N MET A 664 21.91 5.39 -9.99
CA MET A 664 23.06 4.52 -10.13
C MET A 664 23.47 3.96 -8.77
N THR A 665 23.72 2.65 -8.72
CA THR A 665 24.28 1.96 -7.57
C THR A 665 25.64 1.40 -7.96
N PHE A 666 26.64 1.65 -7.15
CA PHE A 666 28.00 1.12 -7.30
C PHE A 666 28.27 0.20 -6.12
N TYR A 667 28.63 -1.05 -6.39
CA TYR A 667 28.98 -2.04 -5.39
C TYR A 667 30.48 -2.21 -5.30
N ASN A 668 31.01 -2.25 -4.06
CA ASN A 668 32.46 -2.42 -3.81
C ASN A 668 32.81 -3.89 -3.50
N ASP A 669 31.80 -4.71 -3.18
CA ASP A 669 31.97 -6.07 -2.65
C ASP A 669 31.69 -7.17 -3.68
N ARG A 670 31.28 -6.80 -4.91
CA ARG A 670 30.87 -7.77 -5.95
C ARG A 670 31.08 -7.26 -7.38
N ASN A 671 31.27 -8.21 -8.31
CA ASN A 671 31.34 -7.93 -9.73
C ASN A 671 30.08 -8.40 -10.50
N GLN A 672 29.12 -8.96 -9.79
CA GLN A 672 27.86 -9.48 -10.33
C GLN A 672 26.71 -9.10 -9.43
N ILE A 673 25.61 -8.60 -10.00
CA ILE A 673 24.43 -8.12 -9.28
C ILE A 673 23.23 -8.96 -9.69
N GLY A 674 22.42 -9.39 -8.70
CA GLY A 674 21.24 -10.20 -8.95
C GLY A 674 21.53 -11.70 -9.07
N SER A 675 20.52 -12.46 -9.50
CA SER A 675 20.62 -13.91 -9.69
C SER A 675 19.74 -14.39 -10.85
N GLY A 676 20.08 -15.53 -11.45
CA GLY A 676 19.32 -16.10 -12.58
C GLY A 676 19.20 -15.12 -13.75
N LEU A 677 17.99 -14.95 -14.28
CA LEU A 677 17.74 -14.05 -15.42
C LEU A 677 17.89 -12.56 -15.09
N GLU A 678 17.86 -12.18 -13.81
CA GLU A 678 18.07 -10.80 -13.33
C GLU A 678 19.56 -10.45 -13.17
N THR A 679 20.46 -11.37 -13.45
CA THR A 679 21.90 -11.18 -13.29
C THR A 679 22.44 -10.08 -14.21
N ILE A 680 23.23 -9.17 -13.65
CA ILE A 680 24.00 -8.14 -14.34
C ILE A 680 25.47 -8.44 -14.08
N GLU A 681 26.24 -8.70 -15.14
CA GLU A 681 27.69 -8.96 -15.08
C GLU A 681 28.47 -7.64 -14.94
N ASN A 682 28.23 -6.93 -13.85
CA ASN A 682 28.85 -5.64 -13.54
C ASN A 682 28.76 -5.36 -12.04
N ASP A 683 29.65 -4.50 -11.55
CA ASP A 683 29.65 -3.90 -10.21
C ASP A 683 28.70 -2.68 -10.11
N LYS A 684 28.07 -2.28 -11.22
CA LYS A 684 27.21 -1.09 -11.32
C LYS A 684 25.84 -1.46 -11.86
N ARG A 685 24.82 -0.85 -11.26
CA ARG A 685 23.44 -0.90 -11.75
C ARG A 685 22.94 0.51 -12.00
N ALA A 686 22.38 0.75 -13.16
CA ALA A 686 21.77 2.03 -13.53
C ALA A 686 20.29 1.83 -13.91
N ASP A 687 19.45 2.72 -13.43
CA ASP A 687 18.00 2.70 -13.68
C ASP A 687 17.57 4.06 -14.24
N GLY A 688 16.68 4.04 -15.24
CA GLY A 688 16.10 5.24 -15.83
C GLY A 688 14.57 5.19 -15.83
N LYS A 689 13.93 6.36 -15.59
CA LYS A 689 12.47 6.51 -15.61
C LYS A 689 12.08 7.85 -16.23
N LEU A 690 11.09 7.83 -17.11
CA LEU A 690 10.50 9.02 -17.74
C LEU A 690 8.99 8.97 -17.56
N GLN A 691 8.37 10.10 -17.20
CA GLN A 691 6.94 10.19 -16.97
C GLN A 691 6.38 11.48 -17.56
N ILE A 692 5.21 11.38 -18.17
CA ILE A 692 4.42 12.49 -18.71
C ILE A 692 3.04 12.45 -18.07
N ILE A 693 2.61 13.55 -17.47
CA ILE A 693 1.26 13.71 -16.95
C ILE A 693 0.59 14.89 -17.69
N TRP A 694 -0.58 14.61 -18.25
CA TRP A 694 -1.41 15.61 -18.93
C TRP A 694 -2.78 15.70 -18.27
N SER A 695 -3.12 16.91 -17.77
CA SER A 695 -4.40 17.22 -17.10
C SER A 695 -5.20 18.20 -17.95
N PHE A 696 -6.51 17.93 -18.18
CA PHE A 696 -7.36 18.77 -19.02
C PHE A 696 -8.84 18.73 -18.65
#